data_397b344899b05bc61ddeaca0a1d6708d
#
_entry.id   397b344899b05bc61ddeaca0a1d6708d
#
_cell.length_a   1.000
_cell.length_b   1.000
_cell.length_c   1.000
_cell.angle_alpha   90.00
_cell.angle_beta   90.00
_cell.angle_gamma   90.00
#
_symmetry.space_group_name_H-M   'P 1'
#
loop_
_entity.id
_entity.type
_entity.pdbx_description
1 polymer ?
#
loop_
_entity_poly.entity_id
_entity_poly.type
_entity_poly.pdbx_seq_one_letter_code
_entity_poly.pdbx_strand_id
1 'polypeptide(L)'
;MDPDSYQKAWHAQSSQTRVTIDADLLRKEVQRSEQNFRAMIFGRDFRELAIGLVMLPLWFYLGHRYSLPWTWWLAIPAITWVCLFIVVDRIRHKQWPSRPGEPLIDCVNSSLTQVEHQIWLLRNVFWWYLLPFTIAIMAFFTQSAWLNNSGFWPITFALAPFVLFLLVLYGFVYYLNQYAVRRDLVPRREELLTLRASLGDETTGEHVSATTLDDIKNPGVLGQALFVTVLSAVAVALMFLADSWFPSGNHALQSNRGTPATFANLITDLRREKKLVGLAAMVTVDGQVVASAVDGERKVDSGVELEIDDRWHLGAIAQSITATMIARLVESGQLSWSTTVGECFPEAQIHDDWKPVTFKELLTNTAGAPANFPIGIWLEKPALGPECTLARRKAVLDVLAEKPVHPPGEKYEYSNVGYTIAAAMVEKITGQTWDSLVRREVFDPLSLTGTGFGPPKSPDESLPQPRGHRPLPGSKLAVGDDVDNTPIIGPAGGVHMSLADLSAFGTEHLRGDRGTGKLLSAETYKLLHAPTLGQYACGWVRNQPGTAIPYTVYWHNGTNTLWYALVVFIPEKNMVVAVTSNDGDTTQAEDAAWKIVRFAINDLKPAADFPRKSPFAGVRWQQSQPEVQIGGEWVKLVSLDDVSAAEIVTFSQQTYGSKWQKR
;
A
#
# COMPACT_ATOMS: atom_id res chain seq x y z
N MET A 1 -64.52 26.20 -36.98
CA MET A 1 -64.58 24.74 -37.06
C MET A 1 -63.96 24.20 -35.70
N ASP A 2 -64.78 23.48 -34.97
CA ASP A 2 -64.48 23.01 -33.67
C ASP A 2 -63.37 21.92 -33.71
N PRO A 3 -62.27 22.01 -32.94
CA PRO A 3 -61.22 21.00 -32.88
C PRO A 3 -61.75 19.60 -32.56
N ASP A 4 -62.82 19.51 -31.80
CA ASP A 4 -63.47 18.25 -31.42
C ASP A 4 -64.07 17.46 -32.60
N SER A 5 -64.48 18.16 -33.68
CA SER A 5 -65.05 17.51 -34.86
C SER A 5 -63.99 16.76 -35.67
N TYR A 6 -62.74 17.26 -35.70
CA TYR A 6 -61.61 16.58 -36.36
C TYR A 6 -61.14 15.38 -35.58
N GLN A 7 -61.13 15.48 -34.27
CA GLN A 7 -60.78 14.34 -33.39
C GLN A 7 -61.80 13.21 -33.48
N LYS A 8 -63.10 13.53 -33.52
CA LYS A 8 -64.18 12.55 -33.74
C LYS A 8 -64.13 11.89 -35.12
N ALA A 9 -63.81 12.70 -36.18
CA ALA A 9 -63.63 12.17 -37.51
C ALA A 9 -62.41 11.26 -37.64
N TRP A 10 -61.31 11.63 -36.96
CA TRP A 10 -60.10 10.81 -36.87
C TRP A 10 -60.33 9.49 -36.14
N HIS A 11 -60.99 9.50 -35.00
CA HIS A 11 -61.34 8.27 -34.27
C HIS A 11 -62.36 7.37 -35.03
N ALA A 12 -63.29 7.96 -35.79
CA ALA A 12 -64.21 7.21 -36.63
C ALA A 12 -63.48 6.57 -37.84
N GLN A 13 -62.45 7.23 -38.37
CA GLN A 13 -61.67 6.73 -39.50
C GLN A 13 -60.68 5.63 -39.06
N SER A 14 -60.12 5.73 -37.83
CA SER A 14 -59.24 4.73 -37.28
C SER A 14 -59.94 3.43 -36.93
N SER A 15 -61.25 3.46 -36.58
CA SER A 15 -62.05 2.24 -36.32
C SER A 15 -62.46 1.49 -37.59
N GLN A 16 -62.33 2.05 -38.79
CA GLN A 16 -62.65 1.39 -40.07
C GLN A 16 -61.43 0.95 -40.88
N THR A 17 -60.23 1.32 -40.48
CA THR A 17 -59.01 0.86 -41.13
C THR A 17 -58.62 -0.52 -40.60
N ARG A 18 -59.12 -1.57 -41.21
CA ARG A 18 -58.54 -2.92 -41.05
C ARG A 18 -57.15 -2.88 -41.68
N VAL A 19 -56.15 -2.71 -40.85
CA VAL A 19 -54.75 -2.96 -41.21
C VAL A 19 -54.64 -4.48 -41.37
N THR A 20 -54.62 -4.97 -42.60
CA THR A 20 -54.27 -6.39 -42.87
C THR A 20 -52.76 -6.51 -42.62
N ILE A 21 -52.37 -6.90 -41.44
CA ILE A 21 -50.98 -7.19 -41.10
C ILE A 21 -50.61 -8.44 -41.88
N ASP A 22 -49.59 -8.37 -42.73
CA ASP A 22 -49.01 -9.54 -43.37
C ASP A 22 -48.42 -10.44 -42.26
N ALA A 23 -49.11 -11.54 -42.00
CA ALA A 23 -48.76 -12.49 -40.94
C ALA A 23 -47.32 -13.04 -41.10
N ASP A 24 -46.84 -13.17 -42.34
CA ASP A 24 -45.50 -13.64 -42.63
C ASP A 24 -44.42 -12.56 -42.32
N LEU A 25 -44.74 -11.29 -42.54
CA LEU A 25 -43.88 -10.19 -42.23
C LEU A 25 -43.76 -9.96 -40.70
N LEU A 26 -44.87 -10.01 -40.00
CA LEU A 26 -44.94 -9.96 -38.54
C LEU A 26 -44.18 -11.11 -37.90
N ARG A 27 -44.34 -12.33 -38.45
CA ARG A 27 -43.61 -13.51 -38.00
C ARG A 27 -42.10 -13.36 -38.15
N LYS A 28 -41.60 -12.85 -39.28
CA LYS A 28 -40.19 -12.58 -39.52
C LYS A 28 -39.65 -11.57 -38.53
N GLU A 29 -40.40 -10.49 -38.24
CA GLU A 29 -39.98 -9.46 -37.30
C GLU A 29 -39.93 -9.99 -35.84
N VAL A 30 -40.93 -10.77 -35.40
CA VAL A 30 -40.91 -11.43 -34.08
C VAL A 30 -39.73 -12.38 -33.98
N GLN A 31 -39.48 -13.20 -35.00
CA GLN A 31 -38.34 -14.15 -34.99
C GLN A 31 -36.99 -13.41 -34.96
N ARG A 32 -36.85 -12.31 -35.73
CA ARG A 32 -35.63 -11.46 -35.74
C ARG A 32 -35.40 -10.82 -34.35
N SER A 33 -36.46 -10.27 -33.77
CA SER A 33 -36.43 -9.67 -32.43
C SER A 33 -36.07 -10.71 -31.35
N GLU A 34 -36.58 -11.93 -31.44
CA GLU A 34 -36.25 -13.03 -30.58
C GLU A 34 -34.78 -13.45 -30.72
N GLN A 35 -34.26 -13.58 -31.93
CA GLN A 35 -32.86 -13.92 -32.19
C GLN A 35 -31.92 -12.87 -31.62
N ASN A 36 -32.20 -11.58 -31.82
CA ASN A 36 -31.41 -10.49 -31.28
C ASN A 36 -31.40 -10.50 -29.73
N PHE A 37 -32.54 -10.76 -29.12
CA PHE A 37 -32.67 -10.85 -27.66
C PHE A 37 -31.91 -12.05 -27.09
N ARG A 38 -32.01 -13.22 -27.73
CA ARG A 38 -31.21 -14.40 -27.35
C ARG A 38 -29.73 -14.16 -27.50
N ALA A 39 -29.28 -13.49 -28.55
CA ALA A 39 -27.87 -13.13 -28.77
C ALA A 39 -27.35 -12.21 -27.67
N MET A 40 -28.17 -11.23 -27.25
CA MET A 40 -27.82 -10.31 -26.15
C MET A 40 -27.66 -11.06 -24.82
N ILE A 41 -28.61 -11.94 -24.47
CA ILE A 41 -28.54 -12.77 -23.26
C ILE A 41 -27.30 -13.68 -23.32
N PHE A 42 -27.07 -14.33 -24.47
CA PHE A 42 -25.90 -15.19 -24.66
C PHE A 42 -24.60 -14.42 -24.45
N GLY A 43 -24.47 -13.23 -25.03
CA GLY A 43 -23.27 -12.39 -24.88
C GLY A 43 -23.02 -11.95 -23.45
N ARG A 44 -24.08 -11.66 -22.67
CA ARG A 44 -23.98 -11.37 -21.24
C ARG A 44 -23.48 -12.58 -20.45
N ASP A 45 -24.16 -13.71 -20.58
CA ASP A 45 -23.85 -14.93 -19.83
C ASP A 45 -22.45 -15.45 -20.17
N PHE A 46 -22.04 -15.37 -21.44
CA PHE A 46 -20.70 -15.73 -21.88
C PHE A 46 -19.62 -14.84 -21.23
N ARG A 47 -19.85 -13.52 -21.17
CA ARG A 47 -18.90 -12.60 -20.50
C ARG A 47 -18.76 -12.91 -19.02
N GLU A 48 -19.86 -13.14 -18.32
CA GLU A 48 -19.83 -13.49 -16.88
C GLU A 48 -19.08 -14.80 -16.63
N LEU A 49 -19.35 -15.83 -17.44
CA LEU A 49 -18.63 -17.10 -17.34
C LEU A 49 -17.15 -16.97 -17.69
N ALA A 50 -16.81 -16.20 -18.72
CA ALA A 50 -15.42 -15.97 -19.11
C ALA A 50 -14.66 -15.22 -17.99
N ILE A 51 -15.27 -14.18 -17.40
CA ILE A 51 -14.71 -13.46 -16.24
C ILE A 51 -14.51 -14.44 -15.07
N GLY A 52 -15.50 -15.25 -14.74
CA GLY A 52 -15.39 -16.24 -13.66
C GLY A 52 -14.27 -17.26 -13.88
N LEU A 53 -14.12 -17.77 -15.11
CA LEU A 53 -13.05 -18.70 -15.47
C LEU A 53 -11.64 -18.08 -15.38
N VAL A 54 -11.51 -16.79 -15.68
CA VAL A 54 -10.23 -16.07 -15.52
C VAL A 54 -9.99 -15.71 -14.05
N MET A 55 -11.04 -15.33 -13.33
CA MET A 55 -10.92 -14.92 -11.93
C MET A 55 -10.58 -16.09 -11.00
N LEU A 56 -11.07 -17.31 -11.24
CA LEU A 56 -10.78 -18.46 -10.37
C LEU A 56 -9.29 -18.76 -10.26
N PRO A 57 -8.53 -18.97 -11.35
CA PRO A 57 -7.08 -19.21 -11.24
C PRO A 57 -6.31 -17.98 -10.72
N LEU A 58 -6.75 -16.77 -11.10
CA LEU A 58 -6.16 -15.54 -10.57
C LEU A 58 -6.36 -15.42 -9.06
N TRP A 59 -7.56 -15.70 -8.56
CA TRP A 59 -7.89 -15.65 -7.14
C TRP A 59 -7.13 -16.71 -6.34
N PHE A 60 -7.02 -17.91 -6.89
CA PHE A 60 -6.20 -18.98 -6.33
C PHE A 60 -4.72 -18.57 -6.28
N TYR A 61 -4.19 -18.03 -7.37
CA TYR A 61 -2.82 -17.53 -7.43
C TYR A 61 -2.55 -16.44 -6.40
N LEU A 62 -3.42 -15.43 -6.29
CA LEU A 62 -3.27 -14.33 -5.34
C LEU A 62 -3.33 -14.83 -3.89
N GLY A 63 -4.28 -15.71 -3.55
CA GLY A 63 -4.41 -16.28 -2.22
C GLY A 63 -3.17 -17.07 -1.78
N HIS A 64 -2.62 -17.85 -2.70
CA HIS A 64 -1.39 -18.61 -2.46
C HIS A 64 -0.16 -17.67 -2.43
N ARG A 65 -0.11 -16.72 -3.35
CA ARG A 65 1.00 -15.76 -3.51
C ARG A 65 1.22 -14.85 -2.30
N TYR A 66 0.13 -14.42 -1.67
CA TYR A 66 0.16 -13.47 -0.56
C TYR A 66 -0.14 -14.10 0.80
N SER A 67 -0.24 -15.43 0.89
CA SER A 67 -0.58 -16.15 2.13
C SER A 67 -1.78 -15.52 2.84
N LEU A 68 -2.82 -15.20 2.07
CA LEU A 68 -3.98 -14.46 2.58
C LEU A 68 -4.77 -15.31 3.57
N PRO A 69 -5.54 -14.67 4.49
CA PRO A 69 -6.36 -15.35 5.48
C PRO A 69 -7.28 -16.40 4.84
N TRP A 70 -7.64 -17.44 5.62
CA TRP A 70 -8.46 -18.52 5.08
C TRP A 70 -9.81 -18.05 4.50
N THR A 71 -10.36 -16.94 5.00
CA THR A 71 -11.59 -16.34 4.49
C THR A 71 -11.47 -15.81 3.06
N TRP A 72 -10.26 -15.55 2.57
CA TRP A 72 -10.00 -15.25 1.16
C TRP A 72 -10.52 -16.34 0.23
N TRP A 73 -10.38 -17.60 0.67
CA TRP A 73 -10.78 -18.78 -0.12
C TRP A 73 -12.29 -18.92 -0.27
N LEU A 74 -13.12 -18.21 0.53
CA LEU A 74 -14.57 -18.17 0.39
C LEU A 74 -15.03 -17.51 -0.92
N ALA A 75 -14.20 -16.74 -1.58
CA ALA A 75 -14.50 -16.19 -2.89
C ALA A 75 -14.54 -17.27 -3.99
N ILE A 76 -13.76 -18.35 -3.86
CA ILE A 76 -13.77 -19.47 -4.82
C ILE A 76 -15.15 -20.15 -4.91
N PRO A 77 -15.76 -20.62 -3.81
CA PRO A 77 -17.12 -21.14 -3.87
C PRO A 77 -18.15 -20.08 -4.29
N ALA A 78 -17.97 -18.80 -3.97
CA ALA A 78 -18.86 -17.74 -4.42
C ALA A 78 -18.81 -17.56 -5.96
N ILE A 79 -17.61 -17.47 -6.54
CA ILE A 79 -17.42 -17.39 -8.01
C ILE A 79 -17.98 -18.67 -8.68
N THR A 80 -17.64 -19.83 -8.14
CA THR A 80 -18.11 -21.12 -8.66
C THR A 80 -19.63 -21.23 -8.62
N TRP A 81 -20.27 -20.76 -7.53
CA TRP A 81 -21.73 -20.70 -7.42
C TRP A 81 -22.36 -19.87 -8.52
N VAL A 82 -21.87 -18.66 -8.77
CA VAL A 82 -22.41 -17.78 -9.82
C VAL A 82 -22.25 -18.42 -11.21
N CYS A 83 -21.08 -18.97 -11.52
CA CYS A 83 -20.84 -19.65 -12.79
C CYS A 83 -21.77 -20.86 -12.94
N LEU A 84 -21.90 -21.69 -11.90
CA LEU A 84 -22.77 -22.86 -11.90
C LEU A 84 -24.25 -22.46 -12.02
N PHE A 85 -24.67 -21.43 -11.31
CA PHE A 85 -26.03 -20.90 -11.38
C PHE A 85 -26.39 -20.49 -12.81
N ILE A 86 -25.54 -19.71 -13.49
CA ILE A 86 -25.77 -19.28 -14.88
C ILE A 86 -25.86 -20.49 -15.81
N VAL A 87 -24.99 -21.50 -15.64
CA VAL A 87 -25.00 -22.69 -16.48
C VAL A 87 -26.26 -23.51 -16.24
N VAL A 88 -26.63 -23.76 -14.97
CA VAL A 88 -27.82 -24.53 -14.60
C VAL A 88 -29.10 -23.81 -15.04
N ASP A 89 -29.19 -22.51 -14.82
CA ASP A 89 -30.30 -21.68 -15.25
C ASP A 89 -30.49 -21.76 -16.77
N ARG A 90 -29.41 -21.68 -17.51
CA ARG A 90 -29.42 -21.80 -18.97
C ARG A 90 -29.83 -23.19 -19.45
N ILE A 91 -29.41 -24.25 -18.78
CA ILE A 91 -29.80 -25.63 -19.12
C ILE A 91 -31.30 -25.84 -18.84
N ARG A 92 -31.78 -25.35 -17.67
CA ARG A 92 -33.17 -25.51 -17.26
C ARG A 92 -34.16 -24.73 -18.12
N HIS A 93 -33.76 -23.51 -18.55
CA HIS A 93 -34.60 -22.62 -19.35
C HIS A 93 -34.18 -22.60 -20.84
N LYS A 94 -33.53 -23.68 -21.32
CA LYS A 94 -33.13 -23.84 -22.71
C LYS A 94 -34.40 -23.97 -23.55
N GLN A 95 -34.72 -22.91 -24.29
CA GLN A 95 -35.75 -22.94 -25.30
C GLN A 95 -35.11 -23.21 -26.66
N TRP A 96 -35.75 -24.12 -27.42
CA TRP A 96 -35.35 -24.40 -28.79
C TRP A 96 -35.77 -23.26 -29.70
N PRO A 97 -35.00 -22.93 -30.75
CA PRO A 97 -35.42 -21.94 -31.72
C PRO A 97 -36.78 -22.36 -32.33
N SER A 98 -37.66 -21.38 -32.52
CA SER A 98 -38.95 -21.59 -33.19
C SER A 98 -38.76 -22.29 -34.53
N ARG A 99 -39.47 -23.37 -34.76
CA ARG A 99 -39.36 -24.17 -35.98
C ARG A 99 -40.03 -23.44 -37.15
N PRO A 100 -39.53 -23.59 -38.41
CA PRO A 100 -40.24 -23.12 -39.57
C PRO A 100 -41.63 -23.80 -39.66
N GLY A 101 -42.72 -23.03 -39.60
CA GLY A 101 -44.08 -23.54 -39.60
C GLY A 101 -44.80 -23.52 -38.26
N GLU A 102 -44.15 -23.15 -37.18
CA GLU A 102 -44.75 -23.06 -35.83
C GLU A 102 -45.81 -21.91 -35.78
N PRO A 103 -46.95 -22.07 -35.10
CA PRO A 103 -47.95 -21.01 -34.97
C PRO A 103 -47.36 -19.73 -34.38
N LEU A 104 -47.78 -18.56 -34.84
CA LEU A 104 -47.27 -17.27 -34.35
C LEU A 104 -47.51 -17.10 -32.87
N ILE A 105 -48.62 -17.61 -32.33
CA ILE A 105 -48.94 -17.54 -30.90
C ILE A 105 -47.95 -18.31 -30.03
N ASP A 106 -47.41 -19.44 -30.52
CA ASP A 106 -46.41 -20.23 -29.80
C ASP A 106 -45.05 -19.50 -29.76
N CYS A 107 -44.69 -18.80 -30.85
CA CYS A 107 -43.51 -17.96 -30.88
C CYS A 107 -43.63 -16.79 -29.90
N VAL A 108 -44.80 -16.15 -29.79
CA VAL A 108 -45.08 -15.06 -28.87
C VAL A 108 -45.04 -15.56 -27.40
N ASN A 109 -45.66 -16.71 -27.12
CA ASN A 109 -45.63 -17.30 -25.78
C ASN A 109 -44.22 -17.70 -25.35
N SER A 110 -43.43 -18.27 -26.26
CA SER A 110 -42.02 -18.60 -26.00
C SER A 110 -41.20 -17.34 -25.67
N SER A 111 -41.37 -16.28 -26.47
CA SER A 111 -40.69 -14.97 -26.24
C SER A 111 -41.14 -14.33 -24.92
N LEU A 112 -42.42 -14.40 -24.59
CA LEU A 112 -42.98 -13.90 -23.35
C LEU A 112 -42.36 -14.59 -22.13
N THR A 113 -42.36 -15.94 -22.15
CA THR A 113 -41.75 -16.77 -21.08
C THR A 113 -40.26 -16.39 -20.87
N GLN A 114 -39.55 -16.16 -21.97
CA GLN A 114 -38.14 -15.78 -21.88
C GLN A 114 -37.94 -14.37 -21.27
N VAL A 115 -38.77 -13.40 -21.64
CA VAL A 115 -38.71 -12.03 -21.08
C VAL A 115 -39.10 -12.06 -19.60
N GLU A 116 -40.14 -12.78 -19.22
CA GLU A 116 -40.56 -12.92 -17.81
C GLU A 116 -39.50 -13.59 -16.96
N HIS A 117 -38.82 -14.61 -17.47
CA HIS A 117 -37.70 -15.22 -16.79
C HIS A 117 -36.52 -14.25 -16.60
N GLN A 118 -36.19 -13.43 -17.60
CA GLN A 118 -35.16 -12.41 -17.47
C GLN A 118 -35.55 -11.31 -16.47
N ILE A 119 -36.80 -10.90 -16.42
CA ILE A 119 -37.32 -9.97 -15.41
C ILE A 119 -37.12 -10.56 -14.01
N TRP A 120 -37.48 -11.83 -13.80
CA TRP A 120 -37.28 -12.53 -12.54
C TRP A 120 -35.81 -12.57 -12.14
N LEU A 121 -34.93 -12.93 -13.08
CA LEU A 121 -33.49 -13.06 -12.85
C LEU A 121 -32.85 -11.73 -12.42
N LEU A 122 -33.16 -10.63 -13.12
CA LEU A 122 -32.62 -9.31 -12.79
C LEU A 122 -33.25 -8.69 -11.54
N ARG A 123 -34.54 -8.97 -11.25
CA ARG A 123 -35.16 -8.55 -10.00
C ARG A 123 -34.56 -9.26 -8.79
N ASN A 124 -34.12 -10.50 -8.96
CA ASN A 124 -33.53 -11.31 -7.90
C ASN A 124 -32.00 -11.34 -7.92
N VAL A 125 -31.35 -10.44 -8.65
CA VAL A 125 -29.88 -10.37 -8.78
C VAL A 125 -29.16 -10.33 -7.43
N PHE A 126 -29.79 -9.75 -6.41
CA PHE A 126 -29.27 -9.71 -5.05
C PHE A 126 -28.98 -11.13 -4.51
N TRP A 127 -29.90 -12.07 -4.64
CA TRP A 127 -29.82 -13.38 -3.99
C TRP A 127 -28.81 -14.33 -4.66
N TRP A 128 -28.79 -14.38 -5.96
CA TRP A 128 -27.97 -15.35 -6.67
C TRP A 128 -26.59 -14.81 -7.08
N TYR A 129 -26.44 -13.48 -7.16
CA TYR A 129 -25.20 -12.83 -7.61
C TYR A 129 -24.50 -12.04 -6.50
N LEU A 130 -25.16 -11.04 -5.89
CA LEU A 130 -24.53 -10.15 -4.94
C LEU A 130 -24.27 -10.78 -3.57
N LEU A 131 -25.20 -11.56 -3.04
CA LEU A 131 -25.11 -12.13 -1.70
C LEU A 131 -23.91 -13.07 -1.49
N PRO A 132 -23.59 -14.02 -2.38
CA PRO A 132 -22.41 -14.87 -2.22
C PRO A 132 -21.10 -14.08 -2.11
N PHE A 133 -20.94 -13.03 -2.92
CA PHE A 133 -19.79 -12.15 -2.85
C PHE A 133 -19.79 -11.30 -1.58
N THR A 134 -20.94 -10.80 -1.14
CA THR A 134 -21.05 -10.05 0.12
C THR A 134 -20.51 -10.86 1.29
N ILE A 135 -20.93 -12.13 1.41
CA ILE A 135 -20.49 -13.01 2.49
C ILE A 135 -18.96 -13.21 2.43
N ALA A 136 -18.42 -13.52 1.25
CA ALA A 136 -16.98 -13.75 1.09
C ALA A 136 -16.15 -12.49 1.40
N ILE A 137 -16.58 -11.34 0.91
CA ILE A 137 -15.90 -10.06 1.10
C ILE A 137 -15.95 -9.63 2.56
N MET A 138 -17.12 -9.68 3.19
CA MET A 138 -17.28 -9.31 4.60
C MET A 138 -16.46 -10.22 5.51
N ALA A 139 -16.46 -11.53 5.26
CA ALA A 139 -15.65 -12.48 6.01
C ALA A 139 -14.16 -12.15 5.92
N PHE A 140 -13.65 -11.86 4.71
CA PHE A 140 -12.25 -11.52 4.48
C PHE A 140 -11.84 -10.24 5.22
N PHE A 141 -12.60 -9.15 5.05
CA PHE A 141 -12.24 -7.88 5.68
C PHE A 141 -12.43 -7.91 7.20
N THR A 142 -13.41 -8.63 7.72
CA THR A 142 -13.59 -8.82 9.16
C THR A 142 -12.40 -9.56 9.75
N GLN A 143 -11.97 -10.67 9.14
CA GLN A 143 -10.79 -11.39 9.60
C GLN A 143 -9.51 -10.56 9.47
N SER A 144 -9.33 -9.82 8.37
CA SER A 144 -8.17 -8.94 8.19
C SER A 144 -8.12 -7.83 9.23
N ALA A 145 -9.27 -7.22 9.56
CA ALA A 145 -9.36 -6.23 10.61
C ALA A 145 -9.11 -6.83 12.00
N TRP A 146 -9.58 -8.05 12.24
CA TRP A 146 -9.31 -8.79 13.48
C TRP A 146 -7.82 -9.09 13.69
N LEU A 147 -7.13 -9.52 12.65
CA LEU A 147 -5.70 -9.81 12.71
C LEU A 147 -4.83 -8.56 12.95
N ASN A 148 -5.30 -7.39 12.53
CA ASN A 148 -4.57 -6.13 12.63
C ASN A 148 -4.94 -5.28 13.86
N ASN A 149 -6.08 -5.52 14.51
CA ASN A 149 -6.60 -4.70 15.60
C ASN A 149 -7.11 -5.59 16.75
N SER A 150 -6.60 -5.36 17.94
CA SER A 150 -7.11 -6.01 19.15
C SER A 150 -8.29 -5.22 19.72
N GLY A 151 -9.52 -5.73 19.55
CA GLY A 151 -10.72 -5.20 20.20
C GLY A 151 -11.88 -4.91 19.25
N PHE A 152 -13.10 -4.99 19.80
CA PHE A 152 -14.35 -4.84 19.05
C PHE A 152 -14.52 -3.46 18.40
N TRP A 153 -14.28 -2.38 19.14
CA TRP A 153 -14.48 -1.02 18.65
C TRP A 153 -13.54 -0.61 17.52
N PRO A 154 -12.21 -0.84 17.58
CA PRO A 154 -11.32 -0.57 16.47
C PRO A 154 -11.71 -1.30 15.18
N ILE A 155 -12.13 -2.57 15.28
CA ILE A 155 -12.60 -3.36 14.13
C ILE A 155 -13.84 -2.75 13.51
N THR A 156 -14.81 -2.36 14.34
CA THR A 156 -16.07 -1.74 13.87
C THR A 156 -15.81 -0.43 13.13
N PHE A 157 -14.95 0.44 13.68
CA PHE A 157 -14.58 1.71 13.02
C PHE A 157 -13.79 1.49 11.72
N ALA A 158 -12.93 0.49 11.65
CA ALA A 158 -12.18 0.15 10.44
C ALA A 158 -13.08 -0.39 9.33
N LEU A 159 -14.12 -1.16 9.68
CA LEU A 159 -15.04 -1.77 8.71
C LEU A 159 -16.18 -0.83 8.27
N ALA A 160 -16.58 0.15 9.09
CA ALA A 160 -17.74 1.00 8.81
C ALA A 160 -17.69 1.72 7.44
N PRO A 161 -16.58 2.38 7.02
CA PRO A 161 -16.51 3.03 5.72
C PRO A 161 -16.58 2.02 4.58
N PHE A 162 -16.01 0.83 4.76
CA PHE A 162 -16.04 -0.22 3.77
C PHE A 162 -17.43 -0.84 3.58
N VAL A 163 -18.14 -1.08 4.69
CA VAL A 163 -19.54 -1.52 4.66
C VAL A 163 -20.41 -0.48 3.96
N LEU A 164 -20.23 0.80 4.28
CA LEU A 164 -20.94 1.88 3.62
C LEU A 164 -20.67 1.90 2.11
N PHE A 165 -19.41 1.75 1.71
CA PHE A 165 -19.03 1.67 0.29
C PHE A 165 -19.72 0.48 -0.41
N LEU A 166 -19.73 -0.70 0.20
CA LEU A 166 -20.43 -1.86 -0.36
C LEU A 166 -21.94 -1.65 -0.48
N LEU A 167 -22.57 -1.03 0.52
CA LEU A 167 -23.99 -0.71 0.46
C LEU A 167 -24.32 0.23 -0.69
N VAL A 168 -23.51 1.28 -0.88
CA VAL A 168 -23.68 2.23 -1.99
C VAL A 168 -23.46 1.52 -3.33
N LEU A 169 -22.37 0.76 -3.48
CA LEU A 169 -22.03 0.03 -4.70
C LEU A 169 -23.13 -0.98 -5.08
N TYR A 170 -23.56 -1.79 -4.13
CA TYR A 170 -24.58 -2.81 -4.38
C TYR A 170 -25.97 -2.22 -4.58
N GLY A 171 -26.29 -1.14 -3.85
CA GLY A 171 -27.48 -0.33 -4.10
C GLY A 171 -27.50 0.22 -5.53
N PHE A 172 -26.36 0.70 -6.02
CA PHE A 172 -26.21 1.20 -7.38
C PHE A 172 -26.34 0.07 -8.42
N VAL A 173 -25.67 -1.07 -8.23
CA VAL A 173 -25.80 -2.23 -9.11
C VAL A 173 -27.25 -2.73 -9.15
N TYR A 174 -27.90 -2.83 -8.00
CA TYR A 174 -29.31 -3.22 -7.93
C TYR A 174 -30.20 -2.20 -8.67
N TYR A 175 -30.00 -0.91 -8.44
CA TYR A 175 -30.72 0.16 -9.14
C TYR A 175 -30.57 0.05 -10.66
N LEU A 176 -29.36 -0.16 -11.17
CA LEU A 176 -29.12 -0.32 -12.61
C LEU A 176 -29.90 -1.53 -13.19
N ASN A 177 -29.93 -2.64 -12.46
CA ASN A 177 -30.69 -3.83 -12.87
C ASN A 177 -32.20 -3.54 -12.89
N GLN A 178 -32.74 -2.86 -11.87
CA GLN A 178 -34.15 -2.48 -11.84
C GLN A 178 -34.49 -1.44 -12.91
N TYR A 179 -33.55 -0.55 -13.21
CA TYR A 179 -33.71 0.41 -14.31
C TYR A 179 -33.77 -0.28 -15.67
N ALA A 180 -32.90 -1.25 -15.94
CA ALA A 180 -32.93 -2.05 -17.16
C ALA A 180 -34.24 -2.86 -17.28
N VAL A 181 -34.72 -3.44 -16.19
CA VAL A 181 -36.03 -4.13 -16.17
C VAL A 181 -37.15 -3.17 -16.55
N ARG A 182 -37.23 -1.99 -15.95
CA ARG A 182 -38.30 -1.01 -16.21
C ARG A 182 -38.24 -0.41 -17.60
N ARG A 183 -37.03 -0.12 -18.10
CA ARG A 183 -36.83 0.56 -19.37
C ARG A 183 -36.95 -0.36 -20.58
N ASP A 184 -36.37 -1.57 -20.48
CA ASP A 184 -36.18 -2.42 -21.66
C ASP A 184 -37.05 -3.67 -21.63
N LEU A 185 -37.26 -4.29 -20.48
CA LEU A 185 -37.99 -5.58 -20.39
C LEU A 185 -39.48 -5.45 -20.14
N VAL A 186 -39.91 -4.50 -19.31
CA VAL A 186 -41.34 -4.31 -19.01
C VAL A 186 -42.11 -3.83 -20.26
N PRO A 187 -41.66 -2.83 -21.02
CA PRO A 187 -42.34 -2.43 -22.24
C PRO A 187 -42.43 -3.57 -23.27
N ARG A 188 -41.34 -4.33 -23.44
CA ARG A 188 -41.32 -5.48 -24.33
C ARG A 188 -42.29 -6.58 -23.88
N ARG A 189 -42.42 -6.81 -22.60
CA ARG A 189 -43.43 -7.75 -22.04
C ARG A 189 -44.84 -7.30 -22.38
N GLU A 190 -45.13 -5.98 -22.21
CA GLU A 190 -46.45 -5.41 -22.53
C GLU A 190 -46.77 -5.49 -24.02
N GLU A 191 -45.80 -5.22 -24.90
CA GLU A 191 -45.94 -5.40 -26.34
C GLU A 191 -46.30 -6.84 -26.73
N LEU A 192 -45.59 -7.82 -26.15
CA LEU A 192 -45.83 -9.23 -26.37
C LEU A 192 -47.21 -9.70 -25.82
N LEU A 193 -47.64 -9.16 -24.67
CA LEU A 193 -48.97 -9.42 -24.11
C LEU A 193 -50.07 -8.85 -24.99
N THR A 194 -49.89 -7.64 -25.51
CA THR A 194 -50.84 -7.00 -26.43
C THR A 194 -50.95 -7.78 -27.75
N LEU A 195 -49.80 -8.22 -28.28
CA LEU A 195 -49.75 -9.05 -29.48
C LEU A 195 -50.41 -10.41 -29.26
N ARG A 196 -50.17 -11.04 -28.09
CA ARG A 196 -50.83 -12.31 -27.69
C ARG A 196 -52.36 -12.14 -27.62
N ALA A 197 -52.84 -11.04 -27.03
CA ALA A 197 -54.27 -10.77 -26.91
C ALA A 197 -54.90 -10.58 -28.29
N SER A 198 -54.25 -9.83 -29.20
CA SER A 198 -54.77 -9.61 -30.58
C SER A 198 -54.82 -10.91 -31.39
N LEU A 199 -53.92 -11.87 -31.14
CA LEU A 199 -53.91 -13.19 -31.81
C LEU A 199 -54.89 -14.17 -31.17
N GLY A 200 -55.24 -14.00 -29.87
CA GLY A 200 -56.18 -14.85 -29.14
C GLY A 200 -57.64 -14.54 -29.38
N ASP A 201 -57.99 -13.31 -29.76
CA ASP A 201 -59.37 -12.91 -30.07
C ASP A 201 -59.89 -13.50 -31.40
N GLU A 202 -59.01 -14.07 -32.26
CA GLU A 202 -59.41 -14.80 -33.48
C GLU A 202 -59.79 -16.30 -33.24
N THR A 203 -59.52 -16.84 -32.07
CA THR A 203 -59.86 -18.25 -31.74
C THR A 203 -60.45 -18.35 -30.34
N THR A 204 -61.79 -18.41 -30.26
CA THR A 204 -62.63 -18.87 -29.13
C THR A 204 -62.47 -18.20 -27.78
N GLY A 205 -63.58 -17.64 -27.27
CA GLY A 205 -63.72 -17.07 -25.93
C GLY A 205 -63.56 -18.12 -24.82
N GLU A 206 -62.39 -18.22 -24.28
CA GLU A 206 -62.17 -18.73 -22.95
C GLU A 206 -61.36 -17.72 -22.14
N HIS A 207 -62.05 -17.12 -21.17
CA HIS A 207 -61.43 -16.29 -20.17
C HIS A 207 -60.41 -17.11 -19.36
N VAL A 208 -59.15 -17.10 -19.73
CA VAL A 208 -58.09 -17.49 -18.84
C VAL A 208 -57.80 -16.31 -17.94
N SER A 209 -58.22 -16.43 -16.68
CA SER A 209 -57.93 -15.51 -15.61
C SER A 209 -56.43 -15.19 -15.59
N ALA A 210 -56.11 -13.94 -15.83
CA ALA A 210 -54.75 -13.42 -15.63
C ALA A 210 -54.40 -13.57 -14.14
N THR A 211 -53.68 -14.63 -13.82
CA THR A 211 -53.02 -14.74 -12.52
C THR A 211 -51.99 -13.63 -12.47
N THR A 212 -52.36 -12.55 -11.79
CA THR A 212 -51.49 -11.43 -11.55
C THR A 212 -50.28 -11.93 -10.76
N LEU A 213 -49.09 -11.86 -11.37
CA LEU A 213 -47.78 -12.11 -10.76
C LEU A 213 -47.41 -11.08 -9.65
N ASP A 214 -48.39 -10.28 -9.18
CA ASP A 214 -48.24 -9.34 -8.09
C ASP A 214 -48.22 -9.98 -6.68
N ASP A 215 -48.49 -11.29 -6.58
CA ASP A 215 -48.53 -11.99 -5.29
C ASP A 215 -47.19 -12.64 -4.85
N ILE A 216 -46.12 -12.49 -5.61
CA ILE A 216 -44.79 -12.80 -5.08
C ILE A 216 -44.33 -11.52 -4.35
N LYS A 217 -44.62 -11.47 -3.05
CA LYS A 217 -44.08 -10.44 -2.14
C LYS A 217 -42.55 -10.39 -2.26
N ASN A 218 -42.05 -9.54 -3.13
CA ASN A 218 -40.64 -9.15 -3.08
C ASN A 218 -40.42 -8.44 -1.74
N PRO A 219 -39.53 -8.94 -0.86
CA PRO A 219 -39.14 -8.15 0.28
C PRO A 219 -38.61 -6.82 -0.24
N GLY A 220 -39.22 -5.71 0.17
CA GLY A 220 -38.82 -4.37 -0.27
C GLY A 220 -37.32 -4.13 -0.01
N VAL A 221 -36.73 -3.16 -0.71
CA VAL A 221 -35.30 -2.78 -0.58
C VAL A 221 -34.85 -2.68 0.87
N LEU A 222 -35.73 -2.22 1.76
CA LEU A 222 -35.48 -2.12 3.22
C LEU A 222 -35.37 -3.52 3.87
N GLY A 223 -36.18 -4.47 3.48
CA GLY A 223 -36.12 -5.86 3.98
C GLY A 223 -34.87 -6.59 3.50
N GLN A 224 -34.42 -6.31 2.27
CA GLN A 224 -33.18 -6.88 1.72
C GLN A 224 -31.96 -6.27 2.41
N ALA A 225 -31.91 -4.95 2.65
CA ALA A 225 -30.86 -4.28 3.41
C ALA A 225 -30.80 -4.77 4.87
N LEU A 226 -31.96 -4.91 5.54
CA LEU A 226 -32.05 -5.44 6.91
C LEU A 226 -31.55 -6.88 6.99
N PHE A 227 -31.89 -7.71 6.01
CA PHE A 227 -31.45 -9.11 5.94
C PHE A 227 -29.93 -9.22 5.76
N VAL A 228 -29.31 -8.36 4.92
CA VAL A 228 -27.84 -8.30 4.76
C VAL A 228 -27.16 -7.89 6.07
N THR A 229 -27.74 -6.89 6.75
CA THR A 229 -27.20 -6.44 8.04
C THR A 229 -27.27 -7.56 9.08
N VAL A 230 -28.39 -8.28 9.14
CA VAL A 230 -28.57 -9.43 10.06
C VAL A 230 -27.63 -10.58 9.69
N LEU A 231 -27.50 -10.93 8.41
CA LEU A 231 -26.58 -12.00 7.95
C LEU A 231 -25.11 -11.62 8.19
N SER A 232 -24.75 -10.36 7.97
CA SER A 232 -23.39 -9.88 8.28
C SER A 232 -23.12 -9.93 9.79
N ALA A 233 -24.11 -9.56 10.62
CA ALA A 233 -24.00 -9.69 12.07
C ALA A 233 -23.91 -11.15 12.53
N VAL A 234 -24.67 -12.05 11.90
CA VAL A 234 -24.61 -13.50 12.16
C VAL A 234 -23.28 -14.09 11.71
N ALA A 235 -22.74 -13.68 10.54
CA ALA A 235 -21.42 -14.11 10.07
C ALA A 235 -20.30 -13.65 11.03
N VAL A 236 -20.37 -12.41 11.52
CA VAL A 236 -19.48 -11.89 12.56
C VAL A 236 -19.62 -12.68 13.86
N ALA A 237 -20.85 -12.96 14.31
CA ALA A 237 -21.09 -13.76 15.52
C ALA A 237 -20.62 -15.21 15.37
N LEU A 238 -20.79 -15.81 14.19
CA LEU A 238 -20.29 -17.16 13.88
C LEU A 238 -18.75 -17.19 13.83
N MET A 239 -18.08 -16.11 13.41
CA MET A 239 -16.63 -16.00 13.50
C MET A 239 -16.15 -15.96 14.95
N PHE A 240 -16.82 -15.22 15.83
CA PHE A 240 -16.50 -15.21 17.27
C PHE A 240 -16.75 -16.59 17.92
N LEU A 241 -17.78 -17.31 17.46
CA LEU A 241 -18.06 -18.68 17.92
C LEU A 241 -17.08 -19.70 17.31
N ALA A 242 -16.66 -19.52 16.05
CA ALA A 242 -15.67 -20.39 15.42
C ALA A 242 -14.29 -20.27 16.08
N ASP A 243 -13.90 -19.08 16.55
CA ASP A 243 -12.66 -18.88 17.31
C ASP A 243 -12.70 -19.59 18.69
N SER A 244 -13.90 -19.77 19.25
CA SER A 244 -14.11 -20.54 20.49
C SER A 244 -14.18 -22.06 20.25
N TRP A 245 -14.54 -22.50 19.05
CA TRP A 245 -14.68 -23.93 18.67
C TRP A 245 -13.46 -24.49 17.94
N PHE A 246 -12.77 -23.63 17.21
CA PHE A 246 -11.45 -23.85 16.67
C PHE A 246 -10.57 -22.75 17.25
N PRO A 247 -9.97 -22.96 18.44
CA PRO A 247 -8.91 -22.09 18.84
C PRO A 247 -7.93 -22.16 17.68
N SER A 248 -7.98 -21.13 16.82
CA SER A 248 -6.89 -20.83 15.93
C SER A 248 -5.72 -20.86 16.89
N GLY A 249 -4.82 -21.78 16.64
CA GLY A 249 -3.54 -21.78 17.35
C GLY A 249 -2.84 -20.46 17.04
N ASN A 250 -3.37 -19.38 17.54
CA ASN A 250 -2.66 -18.36 18.22
C ASN A 250 -2.10 -19.07 19.46
N HIS A 251 -1.18 -19.96 19.17
CA HIS A 251 0.10 -19.79 19.75
C HIS A 251 0.49 -18.33 19.38
N ALA A 252 -0.15 -17.36 20.05
CA ALA A 252 0.67 -16.55 20.88
C ALA A 252 1.64 -17.55 21.49
N LEU A 253 2.73 -17.73 20.79
CA LEU A 253 4.01 -17.87 21.40
C LEU A 253 4.11 -16.58 22.24
N GLN A 254 3.36 -16.55 23.38
CA GLN A 254 4.00 -16.28 24.63
C GLN A 254 5.14 -17.30 24.66
N SER A 255 6.14 -17.02 23.79
CA SER A 255 7.46 -17.38 24.13
C SER A 255 7.63 -16.68 25.46
N ASN A 256 7.58 -17.42 26.52
CA ASN A 256 8.35 -17.20 27.74
C ASN A 256 9.84 -17.28 27.34
N ARG A 257 10.21 -16.66 26.20
CA ARG A 257 11.55 -16.27 25.87
C ARG A 257 11.76 -15.05 26.72
N GLY A 258 12.48 -15.26 27.80
CA GLY A 258 12.98 -14.18 28.64
C GLY A 258 13.51 -13.05 27.73
N THR A 259 13.42 -11.81 28.16
CA THR A 259 14.00 -10.64 27.52
C THR A 259 15.35 -11.02 26.92
N PRO A 260 15.60 -10.78 25.62
CA PRO A 260 16.86 -11.16 24.99
C PRO A 260 18.03 -10.71 25.88
N ALA A 261 18.87 -11.62 26.26
CA ALA A 261 19.95 -11.33 27.23
C ALA A 261 20.96 -10.29 26.69
N THR A 262 20.98 -10.10 25.33
CA THR A 262 21.89 -9.17 24.67
C THR A 262 21.19 -8.49 23.46
N PHE A 263 21.67 -7.31 23.08
CA PHE A 263 21.20 -6.59 21.89
C PHE A 263 21.40 -7.39 20.60
N ALA A 264 22.52 -8.12 20.48
CA ALA A 264 22.78 -8.96 19.31
C ALA A 264 21.79 -10.13 19.19
N ASN A 265 21.42 -10.75 20.33
CA ASN A 265 20.40 -11.80 20.35
C ASN A 265 19.03 -11.24 19.92
N LEU A 266 18.68 -10.03 20.35
CA LEU A 266 17.47 -9.34 19.91
C LEU A 266 17.43 -9.21 18.36
N ILE A 267 18.53 -8.74 17.76
CA ILE A 267 18.60 -8.57 16.29
C ILE A 267 18.43 -9.92 15.58
N THR A 268 19.15 -10.96 16.05
CA THR A 268 19.03 -12.31 15.51
C THR A 268 17.62 -12.87 15.65
N ASP A 269 17.02 -12.74 16.82
CA ASP A 269 15.68 -13.26 17.10
C ASP A 269 14.61 -12.52 16.27
N LEU A 270 14.67 -11.19 16.19
CA LEU A 270 13.75 -10.40 15.38
C LEU A 270 13.91 -10.70 13.88
N ARG A 271 15.14 -10.79 13.36
CA ARG A 271 15.37 -11.17 11.97
C ARG A 271 14.72 -12.52 11.64
N ARG A 272 14.91 -13.53 12.50
CA ARG A 272 14.34 -14.86 12.32
C ARG A 272 12.82 -14.87 12.49
N GLU A 273 12.28 -14.21 13.52
CA GLU A 273 10.85 -14.09 13.77
C GLU A 273 10.15 -13.44 12.57
N LYS A 274 10.72 -12.36 12.04
CA LYS A 274 10.17 -11.59 10.93
C LYS A 274 10.55 -12.14 9.56
N LYS A 275 11.36 -13.21 9.51
CA LYS A 275 11.83 -13.84 8.28
C LYS A 275 12.51 -12.85 7.32
N LEU A 276 13.26 -11.90 7.88
CA LEU A 276 14.03 -10.93 7.10
C LEU A 276 15.33 -11.58 6.61
N VAL A 277 15.81 -11.16 5.44
CA VAL A 277 17.10 -11.60 4.88
C VAL A 277 18.23 -11.10 5.75
N GLY A 278 18.21 -9.81 6.08
CA GLY A 278 19.18 -9.17 6.95
C GLY A 278 18.55 -8.04 7.77
N LEU A 279 19.11 -7.84 8.95
CA LEU A 279 18.70 -6.80 9.89
C LEU A 279 19.93 -6.26 10.62
N ALA A 280 20.09 -4.94 10.66
CA ALA A 280 21.15 -4.29 11.40
C ALA A 280 20.58 -3.12 12.22
N ALA A 281 21.16 -2.90 13.40
CA ALA A 281 20.78 -1.77 14.23
C ALA A 281 21.97 -1.22 15.03
N MET A 282 21.93 0.09 15.32
CA MET A 282 22.89 0.79 16.13
C MET A 282 22.17 1.75 17.07
N VAL A 283 22.57 1.76 18.31
CA VAL A 283 22.09 2.68 19.34
C VAL A 283 23.24 3.55 19.80
N THR A 284 23.04 4.86 19.75
CA THR A 284 23.99 5.87 20.20
C THR A 284 23.37 6.65 21.35
N VAL A 285 24.07 6.79 22.46
CA VAL A 285 23.68 7.61 23.61
C VAL A 285 24.83 8.56 23.91
N ASP A 286 24.51 9.82 24.20
CA ASP A 286 25.51 10.87 24.46
C ASP A 286 26.59 10.99 23.36
N GLY A 287 26.19 10.68 22.11
CA GLY A 287 27.06 10.70 20.93
C GLY A 287 28.04 9.51 20.87
N GLN A 288 27.81 8.47 21.66
CA GLN A 288 28.64 7.28 21.69
C GLN A 288 27.81 6.05 21.37
N VAL A 289 28.35 5.15 20.52
CA VAL A 289 27.71 3.86 20.23
C VAL A 289 27.71 3.00 21.47
N VAL A 290 26.54 2.70 22.00
CA VAL A 290 26.35 1.85 23.18
C VAL A 290 25.93 0.41 22.82
N ALA A 291 25.37 0.21 21.63
CA ALA A 291 25.07 -1.10 21.09
C ALA A 291 25.04 -1.06 19.57
N SER A 292 25.56 -2.12 18.93
CA SER A 292 25.40 -2.33 17.50
C SER A 292 25.39 -3.83 17.20
N ALA A 293 24.54 -4.24 16.27
CA ALA A 293 24.48 -5.63 15.84
C ALA A 293 23.94 -5.73 14.42
N VAL A 294 24.36 -6.81 13.75
CA VAL A 294 23.91 -7.19 12.42
C VAL A 294 23.76 -8.69 12.35
N ASP A 295 22.72 -9.16 11.67
CA ASP A 295 22.48 -10.59 11.43
C ASP A 295 21.84 -10.81 10.07
N GLY A 296 22.19 -11.91 9.38
CA GLY A 296 21.69 -12.29 8.09
C GLY A 296 22.72 -12.29 6.99
N GLU A 297 22.26 -12.29 5.76
CA GLU A 297 23.10 -12.43 4.55
C GLU A 297 23.03 -11.21 3.65
N ARG A 298 24.13 -10.89 2.96
CA ARG A 298 24.18 -9.84 1.93
C ARG A 298 23.26 -10.15 0.76
N LYS A 299 23.13 -11.42 0.40
CA LYS A 299 22.21 -11.96 -0.60
C LYS A 299 21.64 -13.28 -0.06
N VAL A 300 20.33 -13.45 -0.15
CA VAL A 300 19.67 -14.68 0.31
C VAL A 300 20.30 -15.92 -0.32
N ASP A 301 20.53 -16.96 0.50
CA ASP A 301 21.11 -18.25 0.12
C ASP A 301 22.54 -18.17 -0.47
N SER A 302 23.26 -17.09 -0.23
CA SER A 302 24.66 -16.93 -0.69
C SER A 302 25.70 -17.45 0.30
N GLY A 303 25.34 -17.54 1.57
CA GLY A 303 26.29 -17.83 2.66
C GLY A 303 27.22 -16.65 2.97
N VAL A 304 27.07 -15.50 2.32
CA VAL A 304 27.88 -14.30 2.59
C VAL A 304 27.19 -13.48 3.66
N GLU A 305 27.76 -13.49 4.85
CA GLU A 305 27.20 -12.78 6.01
C GLU A 305 27.26 -11.25 5.82
N LEU A 306 26.26 -10.56 6.41
CA LEU A 306 26.27 -9.11 6.56
C LEU A 306 27.34 -8.68 7.56
N GLU A 307 27.91 -7.50 7.32
CA GLU A 307 28.88 -6.86 8.21
C GLU A 307 28.34 -5.51 8.70
N ILE A 308 28.87 -5.04 9.84
CA ILE A 308 28.36 -3.82 10.50
C ILE A 308 28.63 -2.55 9.70
N ASP A 309 29.65 -2.57 8.87
CA ASP A 309 30.07 -1.48 7.97
C ASP A 309 29.44 -1.58 6.57
N ASP A 310 28.57 -2.55 6.33
CA ASP A 310 27.78 -2.62 5.11
C ASP A 310 26.95 -1.36 4.91
N ARG A 311 26.72 -1.02 3.65
CA ARG A 311 25.93 0.13 3.23
C ARG A 311 24.50 -0.29 2.92
N TRP A 312 23.56 0.58 3.24
CA TRP A 312 22.13 0.31 3.16
C TRP A 312 21.42 1.40 2.41
N HIS A 313 20.52 1.02 1.49
CA HIS A 313 19.67 2.00 0.83
C HIS A 313 18.66 2.59 1.82
N LEU A 314 18.59 3.92 1.89
CA LEU A 314 17.84 4.63 2.93
C LEU A 314 16.43 5.02 2.52
N GLY A 315 16.06 4.87 1.24
CA GLY A 315 14.76 5.33 0.76
C GLY A 315 14.49 6.78 1.14
N ALA A 316 13.30 7.04 1.64
CA ALA A 316 12.81 8.40 1.91
C ALA A 316 13.53 9.16 3.04
N ILE A 317 14.48 8.56 3.76
CA ILE A 317 15.38 9.33 4.65
C ILE A 317 16.22 10.33 3.84
N ALA A 318 16.38 10.13 2.53
CA ALA A 318 16.95 11.13 1.63
C ALA A 318 16.25 12.50 1.71
N GLN A 319 14.98 12.55 2.11
CA GLN A 319 14.25 13.79 2.31
C GLN A 319 14.83 14.61 3.46
N SER A 320 15.18 13.99 4.60
CA SER A 320 15.87 14.66 5.72
C SER A 320 17.21 15.24 5.28
N ILE A 321 17.96 14.47 4.49
CA ILE A 321 19.28 14.87 3.96
C ILE A 321 19.15 16.06 3.01
N THR A 322 18.18 16.00 2.09
CA THR A 322 17.89 17.09 1.13
C THR A 322 17.45 18.36 1.86
N ALA A 323 16.58 18.25 2.87
CA ALA A 323 16.17 19.40 3.68
C ALA A 323 17.35 20.02 4.44
N THR A 324 18.24 19.20 4.98
CA THR A 324 19.47 19.66 5.67
C THR A 324 20.42 20.38 4.71
N MET A 325 20.61 19.84 3.52
CA MET A 325 21.41 20.49 2.46
C MET A 325 20.84 21.86 2.08
N ILE A 326 19.51 21.95 1.87
CA ILE A 326 18.83 23.23 1.56
C ILE A 326 19.02 24.22 2.72
N ALA A 327 18.85 23.78 3.96
CA ALA A 327 19.05 24.63 5.13
C ALA A 327 20.48 25.19 5.22
N ARG A 328 21.48 24.40 4.89
CA ARG A 328 22.90 24.85 4.81
C ARG A 328 23.09 25.93 3.78
N LEU A 329 22.49 25.79 2.60
CA LEU A 329 22.56 26.77 1.52
C LEU A 329 21.83 28.06 1.89
N VAL A 330 20.74 27.96 2.67
CA VAL A 330 20.06 29.16 3.20
C VAL A 330 20.92 29.89 4.23
N GLU A 331 21.53 29.19 5.18
CA GLU A 331 22.41 29.83 6.19
C GLU A 331 23.66 30.48 5.56
N SER A 332 24.19 29.90 4.48
CA SER A 332 25.29 30.48 3.74
C SER A 332 24.89 31.67 2.84
N GLY A 333 23.60 32.02 2.81
CA GLY A 333 23.07 33.11 2.00
C GLY A 333 22.96 32.84 0.50
N GLN A 334 23.15 31.57 0.07
CA GLN A 334 23.01 31.19 -1.33
C GLN A 334 21.53 31.00 -1.73
N LEU A 335 20.66 30.71 -0.77
CA LEU A 335 19.21 30.53 -0.92
C LEU A 335 18.46 31.36 0.14
N SER A 336 17.16 31.52 -0.04
CA SER A 336 16.24 32.02 0.99
C SER A 336 15.08 31.08 1.18
N TRP A 337 14.60 30.90 2.42
CA TRP A 337 13.37 30.16 2.71
C TRP A 337 12.15 30.72 1.98
N SER A 338 12.16 32.03 1.67
CA SER A 338 11.09 32.73 0.94
C SER A 338 11.19 32.62 -0.57
N THR A 339 12.27 32.04 -1.11
CA THR A 339 12.41 31.84 -2.55
C THR A 339 11.28 30.96 -3.08
N THR A 340 10.59 31.45 -4.11
CA THR A 340 9.40 30.77 -4.67
C THR A 340 9.71 29.99 -5.94
N VAL A 341 8.85 29.06 -6.28
CA VAL A 341 8.91 28.32 -7.55
C VAL A 341 8.85 29.27 -8.74
N GLY A 342 7.99 30.32 -8.69
CA GLY A 342 7.86 31.31 -9.74
C GLY A 342 9.13 32.13 -9.98
N GLU A 343 9.85 32.47 -8.91
CA GLU A 343 11.15 33.15 -9.00
C GLU A 343 12.26 32.28 -9.59
N CYS A 344 12.21 30.97 -9.32
CA CYS A 344 13.19 30.01 -9.84
C CYS A 344 12.99 29.70 -11.33
N PHE A 345 11.76 29.68 -11.82
CA PHE A 345 11.43 29.31 -13.19
C PHE A 345 10.61 30.39 -13.94
N PRO A 346 11.09 31.65 -13.99
CA PRO A 346 10.32 32.75 -14.54
C PRO A 346 10.05 32.60 -16.06
N GLU A 347 10.90 31.86 -16.74
CA GLU A 347 10.78 31.60 -18.19
C GLU A 347 9.86 30.42 -18.52
N ALA A 348 9.44 29.61 -17.53
CA ALA A 348 8.66 28.41 -17.75
C ALA A 348 7.16 28.69 -17.70
N GLN A 349 6.40 27.91 -18.47
CA GLN A 349 4.94 27.91 -18.37
C GLN A 349 4.52 27.03 -17.19
N ILE A 350 4.33 27.67 -16.03
CA ILE A 350 3.89 27.00 -14.80
C ILE A 350 2.50 27.52 -14.41
N HIS A 351 1.69 26.67 -13.79
CA HIS A 351 0.38 27.06 -13.29
C HIS A 351 0.50 28.13 -12.19
N ASP A 352 -0.41 29.09 -12.16
CA ASP A 352 -0.31 30.24 -11.25
C ASP A 352 -0.25 29.86 -9.77
N ASP A 353 -0.93 28.80 -9.38
CA ASP A 353 -0.96 28.32 -7.99
C ASP A 353 0.43 27.82 -7.50
N TRP A 354 1.35 27.46 -8.42
CA TRP A 354 2.73 27.09 -8.07
C TRP A 354 3.64 28.29 -7.83
N LYS A 355 3.34 29.43 -8.43
CA LYS A 355 4.23 30.59 -8.40
C LYS A 355 4.60 31.05 -6.97
N PRO A 356 3.68 31.09 -5.98
CA PRO A 356 3.98 31.53 -4.63
C PRO A 356 4.59 30.41 -3.75
N VAL A 357 4.62 29.15 -4.19
CA VAL A 357 5.10 28.02 -3.40
C VAL A 357 6.58 28.18 -3.05
N THR A 358 6.92 28.01 -1.79
CA THR A 358 8.26 28.18 -1.21
C THR A 358 8.92 26.83 -0.90
N PHE A 359 10.24 26.85 -0.60
CA PHE A 359 10.95 25.68 -0.09
C PHE A 359 10.26 25.05 1.13
N LYS A 360 9.73 25.87 2.04
CA LYS A 360 9.11 25.37 3.26
C LYS A 360 7.91 24.48 2.96
N GLU A 361 7.01 24.91 2.07
CA GLU A 361 5.83 24.14 1.70
C GLU A 361 6.20 22.85 0.97
N LEU A 362 7.22 22.87 0.12
CA LEU A 362 7.73 21.67 -0.54
C LEU A 362 8.30 20.66 0.46
N LEU A 363 9.15 21.11 1.40
CA LEU A 363 9.82 20.26 2.37
C LEU A 363 8.89 19.75 3.50
N THR A 364 7.80 20.48 3.79
CA THR A 364 6.78 20.05 4.76
C THR A 364 5.63 19.26 4.13
N ASN A 365 5.74 18.95 2.83
CA ASN A 365 4.71 18.23 2.07
C ASN A 365 3.32 18.91 2.11
N THR A 366 3.31 20.24 2.06
CA THR A 366 2.10 21.07 2.06
C THR A 366 1.92 21.87 0.77
N ALA A 367 2.79 21.68 -0.21
CA ALA A 367 2.79 22.42 -1.47
C ALA A 367 1.69 22.01 -2.47
N GLY A 368 0.94 20.96 -2.21
CA GLY A 368 -0.01 20.41 -3.19
C GLY A 368 0.66 19.64 -4.33
N ALA A 369 1.90 19.19 -4.13
CA ALA A 369 2.59 18.37 -5.11
C ALA A 369 2.00 16.94 -5.13
N PRO A 370 1.85 16.31 -6.32
CA PRO A 370 1.40 14.94 -6.40
C PRO A 370 2.38 14.01 -5.66
N ALA A 371 1.86 12.90 -5.09
CA ALA A 371 2.68 11.97 -4.31
C ALA A 371 3.87 11.42 -5.11
N ASN A 372 3.64 11.10 -6.39
CA ASN A 372 4.64 10.52 -7.28
C ASN A 372 4.50 11.05 -8.71
N PHE A 373 5.57 10.95 -9.49
CA PHE A 373 5.55 11.20 -10.91
C PHE A 373 4.77 10.13 -11.69
N PRO A 374 4.31 10.44 -12.92
CA PRO A 374 3.76 9.44 -13.83
C PRO A 374 4.73 8.29 -14.09
N ILE A 375 4.19 7.10 -14.41
CA ILE A 375 4.97 5.86 -14.56
C ILE A 375 6.12 5.99 -15.58
N GLY A 376 5.98 6.82 -16.61
CA GLY A 376 7.02 7.06 -17.61
C GLY A 376 8.34 7.54 -17.00
N ILE A 377 8.27 8.44 -16.02
CA ILE A 377 9.45 8.97 -15.32
C ILE A 377 10.16 7.88 -14.51
N TRP A 378 9.43 6.93 -13.93
CA TRP A 378 10.02 5.81 -13.16
C TRP A 378 10.84 4.85 -14.02
N LEU A 379 10.63 4.84 -15.33
CA LEU A 379 11.38 4.02 -16.27
C LEU A 379 12.65 4.70 -16.77
N GLU A 380 12.80 6.01 -16.56
CA GLU A 380 14.00 6.75 -16.96
C GLU A 380 15.16 6.47 -16.00
N LYS A 381 16.35 6.25 -16.53
CA LYS A 381 17.57 5.95 -15.78
C LYS A 381 18.75 6.85 -16.21
N PRO A 382 18.60 8.18 -16.08
CA PRO A 382 19.69 9.09 -16.42
C PRO A 382 20.90 8.85 -15.50
N ALA A 383 22.11 9.06 -16.03
CA ALA A 383 23.31 9.05 -15.21
C ALA A 383 23.29 10.20 -14.19
N LEU A 384 23.80 9.96 -12.98
CA LEU A 384 23.95 10.99 -11.95
C LEU A 384 24.77 12.18 -12.46
N GLY A 385 24.53 13.35 -11.89
CA GLY A 385 25.17 14.58 -12.30
C GLY A 385 24.34 15.37 -13.31
N PRO A 386 24.96 16.06 -14.30
CA PRO A 386 24.28 17.00 -15.20
C PRO A 386 23.13 16.40 -16.01
N GLU A 387 23.26 15.16 -16.47
CA GLU A 387 22.21 14.46 -17.20
C GLU A 387 20.95 14.28 -16.34
N CYS A 388 21.14 13.79 -15.10
CA CYS A 388 20.05 13.64 -14.14
C CYS A 388 19.40 14.98 -13.78
N THR A 389 20.19 16.05 -13.61
CA THR A 389 19.69 17.41 -13.38
C THR A 389 18.78 17.90 -14.51
N LEU A 390 19.16 17.66 -15.78
CA LEU A 390 18.32 18.02 -16.92
C LEU A 390 17.03 17.21 -16.97
N ALA A 391 17.11 15.89 -16.77
CA ALA A 391 15.94 15.02 -16.73
C ALA A 391 14.99 15.39 -15.57
N ARG A 392 15.55 15.64 -14.37
CA ARG A 392 14.80 16.13 -13.20
C ARG A 392 14.08 17.43 -13.49
N ARG A 393 14.79 18.41 -14.05
CA ARG A 393 14.18 19.71 -14.41
C ARG A 393 13.02 19.52 -15.37
N LYS A 394 13.19 18.71 -16.42
CA LYS A 394 12.10 18.42 -17.37
C LYS A 394 10.90 17.82 -16.66
N ALA A 395 11.08 16.75 -15.88
CA ALA A 395 10.00 16.09 -15.15
C ALA A 395 9.29 17.05 -14.17
N VAL A 396 10.03 17.94 -13.52
CA VAL A 396 9.49 18.96 -12.62
C VAL A 396 8.66 19.98 -13.39
N LEU A 397 9.14 20.50 -14.52
CA LEU A 397 8.40 21.48 -15.32
C LEU A 397 7.11 20.89 -15.89
N ASP A 398 7.10 19.62 -16.28
CA ASP A 398 5.88 18.90 -16.71
C ASP A 398 4.81 18.87 -15.59
N VAL A 399 5.22 18.68 -14.34
CA VAL A 399 4.31 18.75 -13.16
C VAL A 399 3.85 20.18 -12.89
N LEU A 400 4.75 21.15 -12.95
CA LEU A 400 4.46 22.55 -12.64
C LEU A 400 3.55 23.21 -13.70
N ALA A 401 3.45 22.64 -14.90
CA ALA A 401 2.50 23.09 -15.92
C ALA A 401 1.04 22.76 -15.55
N GLU A 402 0.84 21.74 -14.74
CA GLU A 402 -0.47 21.31 -14.26
C GLU A 402 -0.82 21.97 -12.92
N LYS A 403 -2.11 22.02 -12.59
CA LYS A 403 -2.57 22.54 -11.30
C LYS A 403 -2.10 21.64 -10.13
N PRO A 404 -1.68 22.21 -8.98
CA PRO A 404 -1.48 21.41 -7.75
C PRO A 404 -2.69 20.53 -7.40
N VAL A 405 -2.47 19.35 -6.82
CA VAL A 405 -3.55 18.41 -6.44
C VAL A 405 -4.48 18.98 -5.36
N HIS A 406 -4.00 19.93 -4.59
CA HIS A 406 -4.77 20.78 -3.69
C HIS A 406 -4.08 22.15 -3.55
N PRO A 407 -4.76 23.19 -3.08
CA PRO A 407 -4.15 24.49 -2.86
C PRO A 407 -2.93 24.39 -1.92
N PRO A 408 -1.81 25.07 -2.24
CA PRO A 408 -0.64 25.11 -1.38
C PRO A 408 -0.96 25.65 0.02
N GLY A 409 -0.40 25.02 1.05
CA GLY A 409 -0.55 25.41 2.45
C GLY A 409 -1.83 24.88 3.14
N GLU A 410 -2.79 24.28 2.43
CA GLU A 410 -4.07 23.88 3.03
C GLU A 410 -4.02 22.54 3.74
N LYS A 411 -3.31 21.55 3.20
CA LYS A 411 -3.19 20.23 3.82
C LYS A 411 -1.83 19.58 3.62
N TYR A 412 -1.55 18.63 4.51
CA TYR A 412 -0.41 17.72 4.36
C TYR A 412 -0.75 16.61 3.37
N GLU A 413 0.15 16.38 2.41
CA GLU A 413 0.11 15.22 1.52
C GLU A 413 1.53 14.82 1.14
N TYR A 414 1.97 13.64 1.60
CA TYR A 414 3.31 13.13 1.36
C TYR A 414 3.66 13.10 -0.13
N SER A 415 4.82 13.65 -0.50
CA SER A 415 5.20 13.82 -1.90
C SER A 415 6.70 13.64 -2.15
N ASN A 416 7.04 12.65 -2.96
CA ASN A 416 8.37 12.51 -3.55
C ASN A 416 8.63 13.62 -4.58
N VAL A 417 7.56 14.07 -5.26
CA VAL A 417 7.64 15.15 -6.26
C VAL A 417 8.00 16.47 -5.62
N GLY A 418 7.44 16.79 -4.44
CA GLY A 418 7.75 18.02 -3.72
C GLY A 418 9.23 18.19 -3.43
N TYR A 419 9.89 17.14 -2.92
CA TYR A 419 11.36 17.14 -2.68
C TYR A 419 12.16 17.21 -3.98
N THR A 420 11.64 16.62 -5.04
CA THR A 420 12.27 16.70 -6.38
C THR A 420 12.16 18.10 -6.97
N ILE A 421 11.04 18.81 -6.77
CA ILE A 421 10.86 20.21 -7.15
C ILE A 421 11.87 21.09 -6.37
N ALA A 422 11.95 20.91 -5.03
CA ALA A 422 12.88 21.66 -4.21
C ALA A 422 14.34 21.47 -4.67
N ALA A 423 14.75 20.26 -4.99
CA ALA A 423 16.08 20.00 -5.53
C ALA A 423 16.30 20.65 -6.91
N ALA A 424 15.33 20.61 -7.81
CA ALA A 424 15.42 21.28 -9.11
C ALA A 424 15.55 22.81 -8.99
N MET A 425 14.87 23.42 -8.00
CA MET A 425 15.05 24.84 -7.66
C MET A 425 16.48 25.12 -7.21
N VAL A 426 17.02 24.31 -6.30
CA VAL A 426 18.40 24.43 -5.83
C VAL A 426 19.39 24.29 -6.98
N GLU A 427 19.26 23.29 -7.83
CA GLU A 427 20.11 23.06 -8.99
C GLU A 427 20.04 24.24 -9.99
N LYS A 428 18.86 24.83 -10.17
CA LYS A 428 18.67 26.01 -11.04
C LYS A 428 19.39 27.24 -10.48
N ILE A 429 19.30 27.50 -9.17
CA ILE A 429 19.87 28.67 -8.52
C ILE A 429 21.40 28.55 -8.41
N THR A 430 21.90 27.40 -7.99
CA THR A 430 23.32 27.18 -7.71
C THR A 430 24.14 26.79 -8.94
N GLY A 431 23.52 26.29 -9.99
CA GLY A 431 24.18 25.69 -11.15
C GLY A 431 24.93 24.40 -10.86
N GLN A 432 24.71 23.79 -9.67
CA GLN A 432 25.36 22.55 -9.23
C GLN A 432 24.34 21.43 -9.11
N THR A 433 24.80 20.18 -9.26
CA THR A 433 23.92 19.01 -9.18
C THR A 433 23.57 18.69 -7.73
N TRP A 434 22.39 18.16 -7.48
CA TRP A 434 21.92 17.78 -6.15
C TRP A 434 22.89 16.85 -5.41
N ASP A 435 23.40 15.83 -6.11
CA ASP A 435 24.35 14.87 -5.54
C ASP A 435 25.67 15.54 -5.11
N SER A 436 26.19 16.49 -5.89
CA SER A 436 27.39 17.24 -5.49
C SER A 436 27.14 18.15 -4.29
N LEU A 437 25.96 18.77 -4.25
CA LEU A 437 25.57 19.63 -3.13
C LEU A 437 25.36 18.84 -1.83
N VAL A 438 24.68 17.70 -1.88
CA VAL A 438 24.51 16.83 -0.71
C VAL A 438 25.86 16.39 -0.15
N ARG A 439 26.79 16.00 -1.02
CA ARG A 439 28.13 15.61 -0.60
C ARG A 439 28.84 16.76 0.10
N ARG A 440 28.91 17.93 -0.54
CA ARG A 440 29.59 19.10 -0.02
C ARG A 440 28.99 19.68 1.27
N GLU A 441 27.66 19.72 1.34
CA GLU A 441 26.96 20.40 2.43
C GLU A 441 26.61 19.49 3.61
N VAL A 442 26.54 18.17 3.40
CA VAL A 442 26.12 17.24 4.46
C VAL A 442 27.18 16.17 4.70
N PHE A 443 27.59 15.42 3.68
CA PHE A 443 28.44 14.25 3.89
C PHE A 443 29.85 14.63 4.34
N ASP A 444 30.50 15.51 3.62
CA ASP A 444 31.89 15.91 3.89
C ASP A 444 32.02 16.63 5.24
N PRO A 445 31.17 17.61 5.61
CA PRO A 445 31.27 18.28 6.91
C PRO A 445 31.04 17.39 8.11
N LEU A 446 30.25 16.32 7.95
CA LEU A 446 30.02 15.31 8.98
C LEU A 446 30.99 14.13 8.89
N SER A 447 31.90 14.12 7.91
CA SER A 447 32.85 13.02 7.65
C SER A 447 32.18 11.67 7.42
N LEU A 448 31.03 11.67 6.72
CA LEU A 448 30.28 10.45 6.38
C LEU A 448 30.91 9.79 5.16
N THR A 449 31.71 8.76 5.38
CA THR A 449 32.53 8.13 4.32
C THR A 449 31.87 6.91 3.67
N GLY A 450 30.93 6.27 4.36
CA GLY A 450 30.16 5.14 3.86
C GLY A 450 28.90 5.52 3.09
N THR A 451 28.91 6.69 2.40
CA THR A 451 27.74 7.26 1.73
C THR A 451 27.84 7.20 0.21
N GLY A 452 26.67 7.22 -0.44
CA GLY A 452 26.58 7.34 -1.90
C GLY A 452 25.12 7.47 -2.37
N PHE A 453 24.95 7.35 -3.68
CA PHE A 453 23.67 7.54 -4.35
C PHE A 453 23.26 6.27 -5.08
N GLY A 454 21.95 5.98 -5.07
CA GLY A 454 21.39 4.72 -5.55
C GLY A 454 21.65 3.56 -4.58
N PRO A 455 21.54 2.29 -5.02
CA PRO A 455 21.86 1.13 -4.20
C PRO A 455 23.37 0.97 -4.00
N PRO A 456 23.82 0.35 -2.90
CA PRO A 456 25.21 -0.05 -2.75
C PRO A 456 25.63 -1.00 -3.88
N LYS A 457 26.79 -0.79 -4.49
CA LYS A 457 27.24 -1.59 -5.63
C LYS A 457 27.80 -2.94 -5.18
N SER A 458 27.33 -3.99 -5.84
CA SER A 458 27.74 -5.39 -5.65
C SER A 458 27.77 -6.11 -7.00
N PRO A 459 28.71 -5.73 -7.90
CA PRO A 459 28.65 -6.09 -9.32
C PRO A 459 28.97 -7.56 -9.59
N ASP A 460 29.63 -8.26 -8.67
CA ASP A 460 30.07 -9.63 -8.83
C ASP A 460 29.58 -10.55 -7.70
N GLU A 461 29.89 -11.84 -7.78
CA GLU A 461 29.50 -12.86 -6.81
C GLU A 461 30.30 -12.80 -5.50
N SER A 462 31.35 -11.97 -5.41
CA SER A 462 32.05 -11.72 -4.14
C SER A 462 31.18 -10.95 -3.14
N LEU A 463 30.11 -10.32 -3.63
CA LEU A 463 29.12 -9.58 -2.86
C LEU A 463 29.78 -8.61 -1.87
N PRO A 464 30.57 -7.63 -2.34
CA PRO A 464 31.26 -6.69 -1.47
C PRO A 464 30.28 -5.78 -0.69
N GLN A 465 29.02 -5.71 -1.11
CA GLN A 465 27.93 -5.00 -0.44
C GLN A 465 26.62 -5.81 -0.51
N PRO A 466 25.66 -5.56 0.39
CA PRO A 466 24.34 -6.20 0.33
C PRO A 466 23.55 -5.87 -0.93
N ARG A 467 22.71 -6.79 -1.35
CA ARG A 467 21.67 -6.58 -2.38
C ARG A 467 20.30 -6.41 -1.74
N GLY A 468 19.44 -5.65 -2.39
CA GLY A 468 18.02 -5.56 -2.02
C GLY A 468 17.25 -6.83 -2.37
N HIS A 469 16.16 -7.09 -1.66
CA HIS A 469 15.36 -8.28 -1.86
C HIS A 469 13.89 -7.95 -2.04
N ARG A 470 13.28 -8.57 -3.04
CA ARG A 470 11.83 -8.52 -3.24
C ARG A 470 11.18 -9.67 -2.46
N PRO A 471 10.22 -9.40 -1.58
CA PRO A 471 9.47 -10.46 -0.90
C PRO A 471 8.62 -11.22 -1.93
N LEU A 472 8.70 -12.54 -1.85
CA LEU A 472 7.87 -13.48 -2.60
C LEU A 472 7.16 -14.39 -1.59
N PRO A 473 6.00 -15.01 -1.92
CA PRO A 473 5.37 -15.97 -1.03
C PRO A 473 6.31 -17.12 -0.71
N GLY A 474 6.63 -17.27 0.56
CA GLY A 474 7.50 -18.34 1.04
C GLY A 474 8.98 -18.22 0.68
N SER A 475 9.41 -17.17 -0.02
CA SER A 475 10.81 -16.95 -0.40
C SER A 475 11.15 -15.47 -0.54
N LYS A 476 12.43 -15.17 -0.76
CA LYS A 476 12.93 -13.82 -1.05
C LYS A 476 13.75 -13.87 -2.34
N LEU A 477 13.60 -12.86 -3.19
CA LEU A 477 14.34 -12.76 -4.43
C LEU A 477 15.33 -11.60 -4.35
N ALA A 478 16.63 -11.91 -4.40
CA ALA A 478 17.66 -10.88 -4.53
C ALA A 478 17.54 -10.20 -5.90
N VAL A 479 17.61 -8.87 -5.93
CA VAL A 479 17.61 -8.10 -7.17
C VAL A 479 19.03 -7.79 -7.63
N GLY A 480 19.18 -7.31 -8.88
CA GLY A 480 20.47 -6.80 -9.39
C GLY A 480 20.97 -5.61 -8.57
N ASP A 481 22.28 -5.35 -8.62
CA ASP A 481 22.93 -4.27 -7.89
C ASP A 481 22.64 -2.85 -8.46
N ASP A 482 21.97 -2.80 -9.61
CA ASP A 482 21.51 -1.58 -10.29
C ASP A 482 20.01 -1.33 -10.17
N VAL A 483 19.27 -2.25 -9.52
CA VAL A 483 17.81 -2.16 -9.39
C VAL A 483 17.44 -1.17 -8.29
N ASP A 484 16.88 -0.04 -8.70
CA ASP A 484 16.43 1.04 -7.83
C ASP A 484 15.31 1.86 -8.50
N ASN A 485 14.79 2.83 -7.76
CA ASN A 485 14.00 3.92 -8.30
C ASN A 485 14.80 4.73 -9.34
N THR A 486 14.12 5.57 -10.11
CA THR A 486 14.80 6.50 -11.03
C THR A 486 15.70 7.48 -10.27
N PRO A 487 16.91 7.80 -10.74
CA PRO A 487 17.74 8.85 -10.14
C PRO A 487 17.10 10.25 -10.14
N ILE A 488 16.07 10.46 -10.97
CA ILE A 488 15.30 11.72 -11.01
C ILE A 488 14.74 12.05 -9.62
N ILE A 489 14.22 11.05 -8.91
CA ILE A 489 13.68 11.23 -7.55
C ILE A 489 14.73 11.02 -6.45
N GLY A 490 16.01 11.00 -6.80
CA GLY A 490 17.10 10.86 -5.83
C GLY A 490 16.96 11.74 -4.60
N PRO A 491 16.56 13.04 -4.74
CA PRO A 491 16.31 13.93 -3.60
C PRO A 491 15.27 13.44 -2.59
N ALA A 492 14.34 12.62 -3.03
CA ALA A 492 13.31 12.04 -2.19
C ALA A 492 13.63 10.61 -1.72
N GLY A 493 14.57 9.89 -2.39
CA GLY A 493 14.74 8.48 -2.04
C GLY A 493 15.94 7.77 -2.65
N GLY A 494 17.02 8.44 -3.02
CA GLY A 494 18.13 7.83 -3.76
C GLY A 494 19.49 7.90 -3.03
N VAL A 495 19.55 7.69 -1.72
CA VAL A 495 20.79 7.71 -0.91
C VAL A 495 21.01 6.35 -0.25
N HIS A 496 22.28 5.93 -0.16
CA HIS A 496 22.70 4.84 0.73
C HIS A 496 23.75 5.33 1.73
N MET A 497 23.79 4.70 2.91
CA MET A 497 24.79 4.96 3.95
C MET A 497 25.18 3.68 4.69
N SER A 498 26.33 3.71 5.34
CA SER A 498 26.62 2.79 6.43
C SER A 498 25.72 3.06 7.65
N LEU A 499 25.54 2.08 8.49
CA LEU A 499 24.74 2.22 9.72
C LEU A 499 25.37 3.28 10.68
N ALA A 500 26.70 3.35 10.71
CA ALA A 500 27.44 4.35 11.48
C ALA A 500 27.17 5.78 10.95
N ASP A 501 27.20 5.97 9.64
CA ASP A 501 26.95 7.29 9.05
C ASP A 501 25.49 7.74 9.26
N LEU A 502 24.52 6.81 9.15
CA LEU A 502 23.12 7.10 9.44
C LEU A 502 22.93 7.51 10.92
N SER A 503 23.61 6.81 11.84
CA SER A 503 23.61 7.15 13.27
C SER A 503 24.28 8.50 13.53
N ALA A 504 25.36 8.82 12.82
CA ALA A 504 26.06 10.11 12.94
C ALA A 504 25.19 11.26 12.41
N PHE A 505 24.48 11.07 11.30
CA PHE A 505 23.51 12.03 10.78
C PHE A 505 22.36 12.28 11.77
N GLY A 506 21.78 11.22 12.35
CA GLY A 506 20.77 11.34 13.41
C GLY A 506 21.31 12.05 14.67
N THR A 507 22.58 11.78 15.03
CA THR A 507 23.25 12.42 16.18
C THR A 507 23.46 13.91 15.96
N GLU A 508 23.76 14.33 14.74
CA GLU A 508 23.87 15.74 14.40
C GLU A 508 22.52 16.46 14.57
N HIS A 509 21.41 15.86 14.12
CA HIS A 509 20.08 16.42 14.32
C HIS A 509 19.66 16.43 15.80
N LEU A 510 19.99 15.39 16.56
CA LEU A 510 19.80 15.37 18.01
C LEU A 510 20.55 16.50 18.72
N ARG A 511 21.82 16.72 18.36
CA ARG A 511 22.63 17.84 18.88
C ARG A 511 22.05 19.18 18.48
N GLY A 512 21.59 19.28 17.24
CA GLY A 512 20.93 20.49 16.71
C GLY A 512 19.67 20.84 17.49
N ASP A 513 18.80 19.87 17.78
CA ASP A 513 17.61 20.08 18.60
C ASP A 513 17.96 20.58 20.02
N ARG A 514 19.10 20.16 20.54
CA ARG A 514 19.65 20.59 21.84
C ARG A 514 20.50 21.85 21.78
N GLY A 515 20.63 22.49 20.62
CA GLY A 515 21.40 23.72 20.42
C GLY A 515 22.91 23.52 20.36
N THR A 516 23.42 22.31 20.14
CA THR A 516 24.84 21.96 20.05
C THR A 516 25.23 21.31 18.71
N GLY A 517 24.39 21.44 17.70
CA GLY A 517 24.66 20.98 16.34
C GLY A 517 25.84 21.73 15.70
N LYS A 518 26.50 21.11 14.73
CA LYS A 518 27.68 21.65 14.06
C LYS A 518 27.40 22.20 12.66
N LEU A 519 26.39 21.62 11.98
CA LEU A 519 26.08 21.99 10.60
C LEU A 519 25.31 23.31 10.50
N LEU A 520 24.33 23.50 11.40
CA LEU A 520 23.33 24.56 11.33
C LEU A 520 23.18 25.25 12.68
N SER A 521 22.63 26.46 12.65
CA SER A 521 22.24 27.19 13.87
C SER A 521 21.08 26.45 14.59
N ALA A 522 20.96 26.71 15.90
CA ALA A 522 19.88 26.17 16.71
C ALA A 522 18.48 26.56 16.18
N GLU A 523 18.35 27.78 15.65
CA GLU A 523 17.12 28.29 15.04
C GLU A 523 16.73 27.48 13.80
N THR A 524 17.71 27.18 12.95
CA THR A 524 17.48 26.40 11.72
C THR A 524 17.10 24.95 12.04
N TYR A 525 17.74 24.31 13.03
CA TYR A 525 17.30 22.98 13.47
C TYR A 525 15.87 23.00 14.01
N LYS A 526 15.48 23.99 14.80
CA LYS A 526 14.10 24.15 15.27
C LYS A 526 13.12 24.30 14.11
N LEU A 527 13.50 25.03 13.05
CA LEU A 527 12.68 25.16 11.85
C LEU A 527 12.54 23.81 11.14
N LEU A 528 13.64 23.06 10.97
CA LEU A 528 13.62 21.74 10.32
C LEU A 528 12.79 20.71 11.09
N HIS A 529 12.72 20.83 12.43
CA HIS A 529 12.02 19.90 13.31
C HIS A 529 10.61 20.36 13.69
N ALA A 530 10.17 21.54 13.22
CA ALA A 530 8.84 22.10 13.53
C ALA A 530 7.80 21.69 12.46
N PRO A 531 6.83 20.84 12.79
CA PRO A 531 5.73 20.53 11.87
C PRO A 531 4.91 21.78 11.53
N THR A 532 4.49 21.90 10.29
CA THR A 532 3.59 22.97 9.84
C THR A 532 2.13 22.52 9.92
N LEU A 533 1.84 21.35 9.37
CA LEU A 533 0.54 20.70 9.46
C LEU A 533 0.75 19.23 9.88
N GLY A 534 -0.05 18.76 10.85
CA GLY A 534 0.08 17.40 11.37
C GLY A 534 1.38 17.17 12.14
N GLN A 535 2.11 16.11 11.82
CA GLN A 535 3.32 15.67 12.54
C GLN A 535 4.60 15.76 11.70
N TYR A 536 4.48 16.06 10.40
CA TYR A 536 5.60 16.09 9.47
C TYR A 536 6.22 17.49 9.39
N ALA A 537 7.53 17.55 9.58
CA ALA A 537 8.35 18.75 9.42
C ALA A 537 9.20 18.65 8.13
N CYS A 538 10.33 19.30 8.06
CA CYS A 538 11.22 19.23 6.89
C CYS A 538 12.06 17.94 6.92
N GLY A 539 11.47 16.84 6.41
CA GLY A 539 12.11 15.53 6.39
C GLY A 539 12.13 14.78 7.73
N TRP A 540 11.33 15.20 8.71
CA TRP A 540 11.21 14.55 10.01
C TRP A 540 9.76 14.47 10.46
N VAL A 541 9.38 13.31 11.01
CA VAL A 541 8.12 13.16 11.74
C VAL A 541 8.39 13.44 13.22
N ARG A 542 7.58 14.29 13.84
CA ARG A 542 7.64 14.59 15.26
C ARG A 542 6.45 14.02 15.99
N ASN A 543 6.67 13.05 16.85
CA ASN A 543 5.64 12.51 17.74
C ASN A 543 5.81 13.10 19.14
N GLN A 544 4.70 13.57 19.70
CA GLN A 544 4.64 14.00 21.10
C GLN A 544 4.67 12.79 22.04
N PRO A 545 5.07 12.97 23.31
CA PRO A 545 5.01 11.91 24.31
C PRO A 545 3.64 11.22 24.36
N GLY A 546 3.65 9.90 24.36
CA GLY A 546 2.45 9.05 24.41
C GLY A 546 2.60 7.88 25.36
N THR A 547 1.58 7.03 25.45
CA THR A 547 1.57 5.88 26.36
C THR A 547 2.64 4.83 26.03
N ALA A 548 2.91 4.62 24.74
CA ALA A 548 3.88 3.63 24.27
C ALA A 548 5.33 4.12 24.39
N ILE A 549 5.58 5.40 24.12
CA ILE A 549 6.87 6.08 24.25
C ILE A 549 6.62 7.42 24.94
N PRO A 550 7.04 7.59 26.22
CA PRO A 550 6.74 8.80 27.00
C PRO A 550 7.74 9.94 26.74
N TYR A 551 8.29 10.03 25.56
CA TYR A 551 9.27 11.04 25.13
C TYR A 551 8.88 11.64 23.80
N THR A 552 9.40 12.82 23.48
CA THR A 552 9.34 13.36 22.13
C THR A 552 10.24 12.53 21.21
N VAL A 553 9.67 12.06 20.11
CA VAL A 553 10.39 11.24 19.14
C VAL A 553 10.41 11.93 17.79
N TYR A 554 11.59 12.13 17.26
CA TYR A 554 11.79 12.53 15.87
C TYR A 554 12.29 11.35 15.08
N TRP A 555 11.70 11.09 13.92
CA TRP A 555 12.07 9.94 13.11
C TRP A 555 11.79 10.16 11.63
N HIS A 556 12.48 9.43 10.81
CA HIS A 556 12.09 9.17 9.42
C HIS A 556 12.41 7.73 9.07
N ASN A 557 11.50 7.08 8.34
CA ASN A 557 11.77 5.79 7.71
C ASN A 557 11.91 5.96 6.20
N GLY A 558 12.40 4.92 5.55
CA GLY A 558 12.48 4.91 4.10
C GLY A 558 12.55 3.53 3.52
N THR A 559 12.04 3.41 2.31
CA THR A 559 12.06 2.19 1.51
C THR A 559 12.01 2.54 0.03
N ASN A 560 12.60 1.67 -0.79
CA ASN A 560 12.37 1.60 -2.23
C ASN A 560 11.69 0.27 -2.62
N THR A 561 10.96 -0.36 -1.65
CA THR A 561 10.32 -1.68 -1.78
C THR A 561 11.27 -2.89 -1.85
N LEU A 562 12.57 -2.66 -1.70
CA LEU A 562 13.64 -3.68 -1.72
C LEU A 562 14.49 -3.62 -0.45
N TRP A 563 14.44 -2.50 0.24
CA TRP A 563 15.19 -2.15 1.45
C TRP A 563 14.27 -1.43 2.42
N TYR A 564 14.66 -1.43 3.69
CA TYR A 564 14.03 -0.62 4.73
C TYR A 564 15.09 0.04 5.59
N ALA A 565 14.86 1.28 5.98
CA ALA A 565 15.68 2.01 6.94
C ALA A 565 14.80 2.85 7.87
N LEU A 566 15.25 3.02 9.11
CA LEU A 566 14.65 3.90 10.12
C LEU A 566 15.76 4.61 10.88
N VAL A 567 15.63 5.91 11.06
CA VAL A 567 16.44 6.71 12.00
C VAL A 567 15.51 7.42 12.97
N VAL A 568 15.83 7.31 14.25
CA VAL A 568 15.07 7.90 15.36
C VAL A 568 16.03 8.66 16.25
N PHE A 569 15.66 9.87 16.69
CA PHE A 569 16.34 10.51 17.81
C PHE A 569 15.36 10.98 18.88
N ILE A 570 15.82 10.92 20.14
CA ILE A 570 15.01 11.18 21.34
C ILE A 570 15.79 12.14 22.21
N PRO A 571 15.45 13.46 22.18
CA PRO A 571 16.21 14.49 22.89
C PRO A 571 16.33 14.26 24.39
N GLU A 572 15.26 13.81 25.05
CA GLU A 572 15.20 13.60 26.49
C GLU A 572 16.10 12.43 26.96
N LYS A 573 16.42 11.50 26.06
CA LYS A 573 17.32 10.38 26.29
C LYS A 573 18.73 10.60 25.75
N ASN A 574 18.98 11.70 25.04
CA ASN A 574 20.18 11.93 24.25
C ASN A 574 20.57 10.71 23.37
N MET A 575 19.55 10.09 22.79
CA MET A 575 19.64 8.78 22.14
C MET A 575 19.31 8.87 20.65
N VAL A 576 20.07 8.14 19.85
CA VAL A 576 19.75 7.86 18.43
C VAL A 576 19.67 6.35 18.23
N VAL A 577 18.68 5.91 17.48
CA VAL A 577 18.53 4.52 17.03
C VAL A 577 18.46 4.50 15.51
N ALA A 578 19.38 3.80 14.86
CA ALA A 578 19.39 3.55 13.44
C ALA A 578 19.13 2.05 13.20
N VAL A 579 18.20 1.73 12.30
CA VAL A 579 17.86 0.34 11.93
C VAL A 579 17.79 0.23 10.42
N THR A 580 18.32 -0.84 9.85
CA THR A 580 18.33 -1.09 8.42
C THR A 580 18.08 -2.56 8.11
N SER A 581 17.47 -2.82 6.96
CA SER A 581 17.22 -4.16 6.43
C SER A 581 17.36 -4.15 4.90
N ASN A 582 17.96 -5.20 4.34
CA ASN A 582 18.01 -5.42 2.89
C ASN A 582 16.81 -6.24 2.37
N ASP A 583 15.69 -6.15 3.06
CA ASP A 583 14.46 -6.87 2.73
C ASP A 583 13.32 -5.89 2.40
N GLY A 584 12.63 -6.13 1.30
CA GLY A 584 11.50 -5.32 0.85
C GLY A 584 10.17 -5.64 1.56
N ASP A 585 10.15 -6.59 2.51
CA ASP A 585 9.00 -6.78 3.40
C ASP A 585 8.97 -5.67 4.45
N THR A 586 8.56 -4.50 3.98
CA THR A 586 8.60 -3.27 4.77
C THR A 586 7.77 -3.35 6.04
N THR A 587 6.65 -4.09 6.05
CA THR A 587 5.80 -4.28 7.22
C THR A 587 6.54 -5.04 8.32
N GLN A 588 7.23 -6.12 7.98
CA GLN A 588 7.98 -6.91 8.94
C GLN A 588 9.25 -6.17 9.41
N ALA A 589 9.92 -5.48 8.49
CA ALA A 589 11.09 -4.68 8.81
C ALA A 589 10.75 -3.50 9.74
N GLU A 590 9.63 -2.81 9.51
CA GLU A 590 9.15 -1.72 10.34
C GLU A 590 8.77 -2.19 11.75
N ASP A 591 8.03 -3.31 11.88
CA ASP A 591 7.71 -3.87 13.19
C ASP A 591 8.96 -4.27 13.98
N ALA A 592 9.94 -4.90 13.31
CA ALA A 592 11.24 -5.19 13.92
C ALA A 592 11.96 -3.92 14.37
N ALA A 593 12.00 -2.89 13.53
CA ALA A 593 12.67 -1.62 13.82
C ALA A 593 12.06 -0.92 15.05
N TRP A 594 10.73 -0.82 15.12
CA TRP A 594 10.08 -0.22 16.30
C TRP A 594 10.19 -1.07 17.57
N LYS A 595 10.32 -2.41 17.48
CA LYS A 595 10.66 -3.26 18.63
C LYS A 595 12.06 -2.97 19.13
N ILE A 596 13.02 -2.76 18.24
CA ILE A 596 14.40 -2.36 18.58
C ILE A 596 14.42 -0.99 19.27
N VAL A 597 13.69 0.00 18.75
CA VAL A 597 13.57 1.32 19.37
C VAL A 597 13.01 1.23 20.80
N ARG A 598 11.94 0.47 21.00
CA ARG A 598 11.35 0.26 22.33
C ARG A 598 12.31 -0.44 23.28
N PHE A 599 13.04 -1.45 22.82
CA PHE A 599 14.07 -2.11 23.62
C PHE A 599 15.19 -1.15 24.00
N ALA A 600 15.67 -0.32 23.05
CA ALA A 600 16.71 0.67 23.33
C ALA A 600 16.27 1.67 24.41
N ILE A 601 15.01 2.09 24.39
CA ILE A 601 14.45 3.03 25.36
C ILE A 601 14.32 2.43 26.77
N ASN A 602 13.85 1.17 26.87
CA ASN A 602 13.38 0.57 28.12
C ASN A 602 14.38 -0.39 28.74
N ASP A 603 15.10 -1.15 27.92
CA ASP A 603 15.82 -2.35 28.38
C ASP A 603 17.33 -2.27 28.16
N LEU A 604 17.80 -1.35 27.28
CA LEU A 604 19.22 -1.18 27.04
C LEU A 604 19.85 -0.48 28.24
N LYS A 605 20.62 -1.24 29.00
CA LYS A 605 21.39 -0.67 30.10
C LYS A 605 22.61 0.04 29.50
N PRO A 606 22.94 1.26 29.97
CA PRO A 606 24.21 1.89 29.62
C PRO A 606 25.35 0.92 29.89
N ALA A 607 26.25 0.77 28.94
CA ALA A 607 27.48 0.04 29.18
C ALA A 607 28.23 0.69 30.34
N ALA A 608 28.74 -0.11 31.27
CA ALA A 608 29.77 0.38 32.15
C ALA A 608 30.90 0.98 31.30
N ASP A 609 31.57 2.01 31.80
CA ASP A 609 32.64 2.70 31.06
C ASP A 609 33.81 1.74 30.82
N PHE A 610 33.72 0.99 29.70
CA PHE A 610 34.83 0.14 29.26
C PHE A 610 35.75 0.93 28.31
N PRO A 611 37.07 0.67 28.38
CA PRO A 611 38.04 1.30 27.48
C PRO A 611 37.70 1.03 26.01
N ARG A 612 37.64 2.04 25.19
CA ARG A 612 37.17 1.98 23.79
C ARG A 612 38.24 1.58 22.77
N LYS A 613 39.50 1.58 23.16
CA LYS A 613 40.62 1.18 22.31
C LYS A 613 41.36 0.08 23.04
N SER A 614 41.56 -1.06 22.38
CA SER A 614 42.43 -2.09 22.89
C SER A 614 43.87 -1.55 23.02
N PRO A 615 44.46 -1.57 24.19
CA PRO A 615 45.86 -1.22 24.36
C PRO A 615 46.82 -2.32 23.88
N PHE A 616 46.27 -3.42 23.35
CA PHE A 616 47.00 -4.62 23.00
C PHE A 616 47.21 -4.75 21.49
N ALA A 617 48.34 -5.33 21.08
CA ALA A 617 48.65 -5.59 19.67
C ALA A 617 47.75 -6.70 19.06
N GLY A 618 47.19 -7.57 19.92
CA GLY A 618 46.24 -8.61 19.49
C GLY A 618 45.45 -9.13 20.67
N VAL A 619 44.28 -9.71 20.41
CA VAL A 619 43.43 -10.43 21.37
C VAL A 619 43.09 -11.78 20.75
N ARG A 620 43.23 -12.85 21.55
CA ARG A 620 42.77 -14.19 21.15
C ARG A 620 42.02 -14.84 22.33
N TRP A 621 41.24 -15.85 22.01
CA TRP A 621 40.41 -16.54 22.97
C TRP A 621 40.88 -17.99 23.14
N GLN A 622 41.22 -18.38 24.36
CA GLN A 622 41.39 -19.77 24.71
C GLN A 622 40.18 -20.23 25.52
N GLN A 623 39.29 -20.99 24.86
CA GLN A 623 37.95 -21.36 25.40
C GLN A 623 37.13 -20.07 25.69
N SER A 624 36.95 -19.69 26.94
CA SER A 624 36.26 -18.45 27.36
C SER A 624 37.21 -17.45 28.05
N GLN A 625 38.51 -17.66 27.96
CA GLN A 625 39.53 -16.79 28.58
C GLN A 625 40.21 -15.92 27.52
N PRO A 626 40.20 -14.58 27.68
CA PRO A 626 40.93 -13.69 26.81
C PRO A 626 42.44 -13.74 27.09
N GLU A 627 43.23 -13.87 26.05
CA GLU A 627 44.66 -13.62 26.03
C GLU A 627 44.97 -12.41 25.17
N VAL A 628 45.89 -11.58 25.61
CA VAL A 628 46.26 -10.33 24.93
C VAL A 628 47.75 -10.37 24.57
N GLN A 629 48.13 -9.73 23.47
CA GLN A 629 49.50 -9.65 23.02
C GLN A 629 50.13 -8.35 23.50
N ILE A 630 51.17 -8.50 24.31
CA ILE A 630 51.99 -7.41 24.89
C ILE A 630 53.46 -7.71 24.58
N GLY A 631 54.13 -6.79 23.91
CA GLY A 631 55.55 -6.96 23.57
C GLY A 631 55.87 -8.17 22.69
N GLY A 632 54.90 -8.70 21.96
CA GLY A 632 55.02 -9.89 21.12
C GLY A 632 54.65 -11.20 21.81
N GLU A 633 54.47 -11.21 23.12
CA GLU A 633 54.08 -12.39 23.92
C GLU A 633 52.58 -12.39 24.20
N TRP A 634 51.96 -13.60 24.24
CA TRP A 634 50.58 -13.79 24.63
C TRP A 634 50.46 -14.06 26.13
N VAL A 635 49.73 -13.16 26.81
CA VAL A 635 49.51 -13.24 28.25
C VAL A 635 48.01 -13.28 28.56
N LYS A 636 47.64 -13.99 29.61
CA LYS A 636 46.25 -14.08 30.05
C LYS A 636 45.79 -12.73 30.62
N LEU A 637 44.67 -12.20 30.08
CA LEU A 637 44.05 -11.00 30.61
C LEU A 637 43.32 -11.33 31.91
N VAL A 638 43.68 -10.70 33.01
CA VAL A 638 43.03 -10.82 34.31
C VAL A 638 42.10 -9.62 34.57
N SER A 639 42.59 -8.44 34.31
CA SER A 639 41.84 -7.19 34.40
C SER A 639 42.44 -6.11 33.47
N LEU A 640 41.66 -5.09 33.15
CA LEU A 640 42.07 -3.92 32.41
C LEU A 640 41.45 -2.71 33.10
N ASP A 641 42.29 -1.77 33.57
CA ASP A 641 41.83 -0.54 34.26
C ASP A 641 40.78 -0.84 35.35
N ASP A 642 41.09 -1.78 36.24
CA ASP A 642 40.24 -2.26 37.36
C ASP A 642 38.96 -3.01 36.95
N VAL A 643 38.69 -3.16 35.63
CA VAL A 643 37.60 -4.01 35.14
C VAL A 643 38.09 -5.43 34.93
N SER A 644 37.43 -6.40 35.55
CA SER A 644 37.83 -7.80 35.43
C SER A 644 37.61 -8.36 34.01
N ALA A 645 38.44 -9.32 33.60
CA ALA A 645 38.27 -10.00 32.32
C ALA A 645 36.88 -10.66 32.20
N ALA A 646 36.30 -11.13 33.32
CA ALA A 646 34.97 -11.71 33.35
C ALA A 646 33.87 -10.66 33.01
N GLU A 647 34.01 -9.44 33.53
CA GLU A 647 33.09 -8.33 33.22
C GLU A 647 33.24 -7.89 31.77
N ILE A 648 34.48 -7.82 31.23
CA ILE A 648 34.74 -7.51 29.81
C ILE A 648 34.12 -8.58 28.91
N VAL A 649 34.26 -9.86 29.23
CA VAL A 649 33.65 -10.98 28.50
C VAL A 649 32.12 -10.89 28.56
N THR A 650 31.55 -10.64 29.74
CA THR A 650 30.11 -10.48 29.92
C THR A 650 29.58 -9.33 29.11
N PHE A 651 30.25 -8.17 29.13
CA PHE A 651 29.90 -7.02 28.31
C PHE A 651 29.98 -7.34 26.83
N SER A 652 31.05 -7.98 26.37
CA SER A 652 31.22 -8.37 24.97
C SER A 652 30.12 -9.32 24.49
N GLN A 653 29.77 -10.31 25.31
CA GLN A 653 28.68 -11.24 25.06
C GLN A 653 27.32 -10.52 24.99
N GLN A 654 27.08 -9.58 25.91
CA GLN A 654 25.85 -8.79 25.95
C GLN A 654 25.74 -7.84 24.76
N THR A 655 26.84 -7.29 24.28
CA THR A 655 26.88 -6.30 23.20
C THR A 655 26.88 -6.97 21.83
N TYR A 656 27.62 -8.08 21.63
CA TYR A 656 27.89 -8.68 20.32
C TYR A 656 27.30 -10.10 20.15
N GLY A 657 26.59 -10.63 21.14
CA GLY A 657 25.91 -11.92 21.09
C GLY A 657 26.82 -13.08 20.71
N SER A 658 26.39 -13.96 19.82
CA SER A 658 27.16 -15.14 19.39
C SER A 658 28.46 -14.81 18.65
N LYS A 659 28.64 -13.58 18.18
CA LYS A 659 29.84 -13.11 17.46
C LYS A 659 30.82 -12.35 18.35
N TRP A 660 30.62 -12.33 19.68
CA TRP A 660 31.41 -11.53 20.62
C TRP A 660 32.92 -11.80 20.59
N GLN A 661 33.34 -13.04 20.26
CA GLN A 661 34.77 -13.38 20.14
C GLN A 661 35.46 -12.83 18.90
N LYS A 662 34.69 -12.40 17.89
CA LYS A 662 35.19 -11.85 16.64
C LYS A 662 35.22 -10.31 16.61
N ARG A 663 34.68 -9.67 17.62
CA ARG A 663 34.55 -8.22 17.78
C ARG A 663 35.21 -7.77 19.06
#